data_1c3151431086e50ddbb471bbd74c5e34
#
_entry.id   1c3151431086e50ddbb471bbd74c5e34
#
_cell.length_a   1.000
_cell.length_b   1.000
_cell.length_c   1.000
_cell.angle_alpha   90.00
_cell.angle_beta   90.00
_cell.angle_gamma   90.00
#
_symmetry.space_group_name_H-M   'P 1'
#
loop_
_entity.id
_entity.type
_entity.pdbx_description
1 polymer ?
#
loop_
_entity_poly.entity_id
_entity_poly.type
_entity_poly.pdbx_seq_one_letter_code
_entity_poly.pdbx_strand_id
1 'polypeptide(L)'
;MRDSITVLKHPVNTLAKTWRADGSVKAYDNAKFFQVEQRALNNSRDLSTLLTELEQDPHACVIRGVYVGDAKAAALDTEFQKGKVRRIAELYEDIPHHWMLVEIDNFEPLRRDPVADPVGSIGEFLHAHLPFGFHGADYHWQLSSSAGRPECAGKLKAHVWFWLNKPYTSAQLKAWAAVCAPGLDASVFNTVQIHYTAAPVFEAGVADPVPVRSGFVKGLLEDFVLLEIDAAILESAKTEGKPSRQHKLMAAAANDPVAVHLSHFWKVLSTGKEGQLFITCPFEAHHTQPSNPTSTVYYPAHTGGYANGAFVCQHAHCRNRTQIEFRQGVGYTEEELPPPGIEEMDVNMFGVPTTEHTPTDDMIISRLATTKELTTDKANGARIVKHYGKQLMIVAGDWYTWNGEYWKKGKAEAFQVIDEFPNAIRYEAEQAAQAKDDKKAALLYKWVKQSESTSRRNAAVEWASSHLTVGPQRLDSNPWLLNCANGTVDLRTGELSPHRREDCITRVVPLNYNPNATAPVFKKTLERITCEEGQAGKPLSDFLQRWFGYCTTGSVREQKFAVLYGDGANGKSTLLDLIMGVLGGYAGVAAPGLLIGNKSQQHPTAVADLFGRRMVTTHESGDGEALREDFVKRATGGDALKARYMYGELFEFQPTHKLQLLTNHKPVIKGQDGGIWRRIMLIPFKAKFDAAEGEEIGNGKYLRDMRIAEKLAAEREGVLAWLVAGAVEWHKNGLRPPDVVLAASKEYQTEQDRVGQFIDEECELGAEYEEELSTPMGNGLYPAYTQWCKASGVYTLSKTRFLGDLGRRVPGFRKRDALKTVDGKRRRVLSIQGIRLLDAGI
;
A
#
# COMPACT_ATOMS: atom_id res chain seq x y z
N MET A 1 17.98 22.88 26.39
CA MET A 1 17.77 21.75 27.35
C MET A 1 19.10 21.04 27.50
N ARG A 2 19.54 20.70 28.72
CA ARG A 2 20.83 20.00 28.88
C ARG A 2 20.61 18.49 28.73
N ASP A 3 21.29 17.90 27.78
CA ASP A 3 21.38 16.46 27.58
C ASP A 3 22.83 16.00 27.67
N SER A 4 23.13 14.72 27.54
CA SER A 4 24.47 14.19 27.56
C SER A 4 24.65 12.98 26.65
N ILE A 5 25.89 12.70 26.31
CA ILE A 5 26.31 11.51 25.57
C ILE A 5 27.47 10.86 26.28
N THR A 6 27.48 9.54 26.33
CA THR A 6 28.59 8.78 26.96
C THR A 6 29.67 8.44 25.94
N VAL A 7 30.85 8.99 26.14
CA VAL A 7 32.05 8.68 25.35
C VAL A 7 32.86 7.60 26.09
N LEU A 8 33.19 6.54 25.39
CA LEU A 8 34.07 5.47 25.86
C LEU A 8 35.41 5.58 25.15
N LYS A 9 36.50 5.68 25.93
CA LYS A 9 37.88 5.77 25.42
C LYS A 9 38.70 4.58 25.87
N HIS A 10 39.57 4.09 24.97
CA HIS A 10 40.56 3.04 25.31
C HIS A 10 41.98 3.55 25.08
N PRO A 11 42.92 3.45 26.05
CA PRO A 11 44.20 4.08 25.95
C PRO A 11 45.14 3.49 24.89
N VAL A 12 44.83 2.28 24.40
CA VAL A 12 45.74 1.54 23.50
C VAL A 12 44.99 0.96 22.28
N ASN A 13 43.79 0.38 22.51
CA ASN A 13 43.08 -0.32 21.44
C ASN A 13 42.48 0.66 20.45
N THR A 14 42.63 0.35 19.16
CA THR A 14 42.06 1.14 18.07
C THR A 14 40.60 0.74 17.87
N LEU A 15 39.70 1.70 18.09
CA LEU A 15 38.25 1.57 17.90
C LEU A 15 37.80 2.05 16.51
N ALA A 16 38.71 2.11 15.55
CA ALA A 16 38.49 2.39 14.14
C ALA A 16 38.98 1.22 13.28
N LYS A 17 38.41 1.08 12.08
CA LYS A 17 38.95 0.11 11.11
C LYS A 17 40.25 0.62 10.52
N THR A 18 41.21 -0.27 10.28
CA THR A 18 42.50 0.09 9.67
C THR A 18 42.56 -0.50 8.25
N TRP A 19 42.75 0.37 7.24
CA TRP A 19 42.96 0.00 5.85
C TRP A 19 44.44 -0.23 5.59
N ARG A 20 44.81 -1.40 5.11
CA ARG A 20 46.19 -1.83 4.91
C ARG A 20 46.62 -1.71 3.46
N ALA A 21 47.96 -1.64 3.29
CA ALA A 21 48.56 -1.52 1.96
C ALA A 21 48.31 -2.76 1.08
N ASP A 22 48.00 -3.90 1.65
CA ASP A 22 47.64 -5.13 0.93
C ASP A 22 46.17 -5.17 0.47
N GLY A 23 45.39 -4.10 0.70
CA GLY A 23 43.98 -3.99 0.38
C GLY A 23 43.04 -4.63 1.42
N SER A 24 43.58 -5.26 2.46
CA SER A 24 42.80 -5.82 3.56
C SER A 24 42.37 -4.73 4.55
N VAL A 25 41.31 -4.99 5.31
CA VAL A 25 40.85 -4.09 6.39
C VAL A 25 40.85 -4.84 7.71
N LYS A 26 41.68 -4.34 8.65
CA LYS A 26 41.66 -4.80 10.03
C LYS A 26 40.39 -4.27 10.72
N ALA A 27 39.60 -5.14 11.35
CA ALA A 27 38.44 -4.79 12.17
C ALA A 27 38.85 -4.02 13.44
N TYR A 28 37.89 -3.48 14.15
CA TYR A 28 38.06 -2.84 15.46
C TYR A 28 38.73 -3.78 16.46
N ASP A 29 39.60 -3.24 17.30
CA ASP A 29 40.16 -4.03 18.40
C ASP A 29 39.12 -4.32 19.47
N ASN A 30 39.14 -5.52 20.01
CA ASN A 30 38.17 -5.94 21.03
C ASN A 30 38.59 -5.36 22.40
N ALA A 31 37.89 -4.33 22.85
CA ALA A 31 38.15 -3.70 24.14
C ALA A 31 37.15 -4.16 25.20
N LYS A 32 37.64 -4.58 26.38
CA LYS A 32 36.80 -5.04 27.50
C LYS A 32 36.57 -3.92 28.53
N PHE A 33 37.49 -2.97 28.66
CA PHE A 33 37.48 -1.90 29.65
C PHE A 33 37.64 -0.57 28.95
N PHE A 34 36.96 0.45 29.47
CA PHE A 34 36.98 1.80 28.93
C PHE A 34 37.16 2.85 30.03
N GLN A 35 37.74 3.97 29.67
CA GLN A 35 37.56 5.21 30.39
C GLN A 35 36.24 5.83 29.95
N VAL A 36 35.43 6.28 30.90
CA VAL A 36 34.11 6.83 30.62
C VAL A 36 34.09 8.32 30.83
N GLU A 37 33.63 9.05 29.83
CA GLU A 37 33.47 10.51 29.88
C GLU A 37 32.01 10.86 29.53
N GLN A 38 31.38 11.72 30.33
CA GLN A 38 30.04 12.26 30.03
C GLN A 38 30.21 13.65 29.43
N ARG A 39 29.74 13.83 28.21
CA ARG A 39 29.80 15.10 27.47
C ARG A 39 28.42 15.74 27.40
N ALA A 40 28.32 16.99 27.86
CA ALA A 40 27.05 17.73 27.86
C ALA A 40 26.73 18.23 26.44
N LEU A 41 25.43 18.16 26.06
CA LEU A 41 24.90 18.59 24.79
C LEU A 41 23.66 19.47 25.01
N ASN A 42 23.44 20.49 24.17
CA ASN A 42 22.30 21.39 24.29
C ASN A 42 21.42 21.42 23.02
N ASN A 43 21.98 21.05 21.85
CA ASN A 43 21.35 21.14 20.54
C ASN A 43 22.08 20.27 19.51
N SER A 44 21.55 20.25 18.26
CA SER A 44 22.11 19.52 17.11
C SER A 44 23.55 19.94 16.76
N ARG A 45 23.91 21.20 16.98
CA ARG A 45 25.25 21.71 16.68
C ARG A 45 26.28 21.24 17.68
N ASP A 46 25.94 21.26 18.98
CA ASP A 46 26.82 20.70 20.02
C ASP A 46 27.12 19.23 19.75
N LEU A 47 26.09 18.46 19.38
CA LEU A 47 26.21 17.06 18.97
C LEU A 47 27.14 16.92 17.74
N SER A 48 26.93 17.71 16.71
CA SER A 48 27.75 17.68 15.50
C SER A 48 29.22 18.06 15.80
N THR A 49 29.46 19.07 16.63
CA THR A 49 30.80 19.49 17.02
C THR A 49 31.54 18.36 17.74
N LEU A 50 30.86 17.69 18.68
CA LEU A 50 31.42 16.55 19.39
C LEU A 50 31.73 15.37 18.44
N LEU A 51 30.81 15.03 17.53
CA LEU A 51 31.00 13.94 16.57
C LEU A 51 32.17 14.21 15.62
N THR A 52 32.36 15.47 15.20
CA THR A 52 33.51 15.89 14.39
C THR A 52 34.84 15.80 15.18
N GLU A 53 34.82 16.13 16.49
CA GLU A 53 35.98 15.93 17.38
C GLU A 53 36.33 14.43 17.49
N LEU A 54 35.32 13.59 17.73
CA LEU A 54 35.50 12.15 17.92
C LEU A 54 35.86 11.41 16.61
N GLU A 55 35.55 11.96 15.45
CA GLU A 55 35.97 11.40 14.17
C GLU A 55 37.53 11.33 14.07
N GLN A 56 38.20 12.24 14.70
CA GLN A 56 39.67 12.32 14.71
C GLN A 56 40.33 11.47 15.83
N ASP A 57 39.53 10.88 16.74
CA ASP A 57 40.02 10.07 17.84
C ASP A 57 39.77 8.57 17.60
N PRO A 58 40.77 7.81 17.06
CA PRO A 58 40.60 6.39 16.76
C PRO A 58 40.48 5.51 18.00
N HIS A 59 40.58 6.07 19.18
CA HIS A 59 40.48 5.35 20.46
C HIS A 59 39.17 5.62 21.19
N ALA A 60 38.26 6.37 20.57
CA ALA A 60 36.96 6.74 21.13
C ALA A 60 35.77 6.11 20.36
N CYS A 61 34.68 5.91 21.09
CA CYS A 61 33.37 5.55 20.56
C CYS A 61 32.29 6.05 21.52
N VAL A 62 31.03 5.97 21.14
CA VAL A 62 29.95 6.44 21.99
C VAL A 62 28.89 5.33 22.22
N ILE A 63 28.19 5.46 23.36
CA ILE A 63 27.02 4.66 23.68
C ILE A 63 25.88 5.57 24.19
N ARG A 64 24.66 5.04 24.18
CA ARG A 64 23.48 5.80 24.60
C ARG A 64 23.31 5.82 26.12
N GLY A 65 23.66 4.74 26.83
CA GLY A 65 23.48 4.64 28.27
C GLY A 65 24.36 5.58 29.08
N VAL A 66 23.85 6.09 30.18
CA VAL A 66 24.57 6.97 31.10
C VAL A 66 25.22 6.15 32.20
N TYR A 67 26.50 6.39 32.42
CA TYR A 67 27.28 5.66 33.44
C TYR A 67 26.77 5.91 34.86
N VAL A 68 26.54 4.83 35.61
CA VAL A 68 26.01 4.90 36.98
C VAL A 68 26.91 5.52 38.03
N GLY A 69 28.15 5.80 37.71
CA GLY A 69 29.17 6.35 38.58
C GLY A 69 29.96 5.29 39.34
N ASP A 70 31.19 5.64 39.74
CA ASP A 70 32.17 4.71 40.34
C ASP A 70 31.68 4.02 41.60
N ALA A 71 30.94 4.72 42.48
CA ALA A 71 30.43 4.16 43.73
C ALA A 71 29.40 3.04 43.48
N LYS A 72 28.48 3.24 42.54
CA LYS A 72 27.47 2.23 42.17
C LYS A 72 28.10 1.12 41.31
N ALA A 73 29.05 1.46 40.46
CA ALA A 73 29.78 0.48 39.66
C ALA A 73 30.60 -0.49 40.53
N ALA A 74 31.26 -0.04 41.57
CA ALA A 74 32.01 -0.88 42.51
C ALA A 74 31.09 -1.85 43.30
N ALA A 75 29.83 -1.50 43.47
CA ALA A 75 28.84 -2.39 44.12
C ALA A 75 28.26 -3.43 43.17
N LEU A 76 28.21 -3.10 41.84
CA LEU A 76 27.56 -3.95 40.80
C LEU A 76 28.57 -4.85 40.07
N ASP A 77 29.84 -4.47 40.01
CA ASP A 77 30.89 -5.17 39.29
C ASP A 77 32.05 -5.55 40.21
N THR A 78 32.17 -6.82 40.49
CA THR A 78 33.25 -7.37 41.38
C THR A 78 34.64 -7.18 40.80
N GLU A 79 34.76 -6.95 39.46
CA GLU A 79 36.04 -6.69 38.79
C GLU A 79 36.26 -5.17 38.54
N PHE A 80 35.45 -4.31 39.15
CA PHE A 80 35.53 -2.87 38.96
C PHE A 80 36.90 -2.32 39.38
N GLN A 81 37.48 -1.52 38.48
CA GLN A 81 38.69 -0.73 38.75
C GLN A 81 38.42 0.72 38.32
N LYS A 82 38.72 1.68 39.17
CA LYS A 82 38.57 3.09 38.87
C LYS A 82 39.33 3.45 37.59
N GLY A 83 38.63 4.05 36.63
CA GLY A 83 39.19 4.41 35.32
C GLY A 83 39.25 3.25 34.31
N LYS A 84 38.71 2.05 34.67
CA LYS A 84 38.60 0.89 33.80
C LYS A 84 37.20 0.28 33.95
N VAL A 85 36.22 0.80 33.25
CA VAL A 85 34.81 0.42 33.38
C VAL A 85 34.45 -0.59 32.29
N ARG A 86 33.85 -1.69 32.67
CA ARG A 86 33.31 -2.68 31.71
C ARG A 86 32.04 -2.15 31.05
N ARG A 87 31.85 -2.48 29.79
CA ARG A 87 30.65 -2.14 29.04
C ARG A 87 29.64 -3.28 29.21
N ILE A 88 28.98 -3.32 30.36
CA ILE A 88 27.88 -4.25 30.67
C ILE A 88 26.63 -3.44 31.05
N ALA A 89 25.43 -3.99 30.79
CA ALA A 89 24.18 -3.26 30.91
C ALA A 89 23.94 -2.69 32.31
N GLU A 90 24.36 -3.41 33.33
CA GLU A 90 24.18 -3.05 34.75
C GLU A 90 24.93 -1.77 35.16
N LEU A 91 25.92 -1.36 34.38
CA LEU A 91 26.72 -0.17 34.67
C LEU A 91 26.26 1.10 33.94
N TYR A 92 25.16 0.97 33.14
CA TYR A 92 24.65 2.10 32.33
C TYR A 92 23.12 2.16 32.41
N GLU A 93 22.60 3.31 32.79
CA GLU A 93 21.17 3.58 32.89
C GLU A 93 20.62 4.07 31.57
N ASP A 94 19.40 3.58 31.20
CA ASP A 94 18.64 4.06 30.06
C ASP A 94 17.82 5.29 30.47
N ILE A 95 18.34 6.47 30.25
CA ILE A 95 17.62 7.73 30.48
C ILE A 95 17.11 8.32 29.17
N PRO A 96 16.09 9.18 29.21
CA PRO A 96 15.63 9.86 28.01
C PRO A 96 16.67 10.83 27.45
N HIS A 97 16.94 10.75 26.13
CA HIS A 97 17.84 11.63 25.40
C HIS A 97 17.16 12.36 24.25
N HIS A 98 17.57 13.60 23.98
CA HIS A 98 17.15 14.38 22.81
C HIS A 98 17.86 13.96 21.52
N TRP A 99 18.88 13.16 21.57
CA TRP A 99 19.58 12.70 20.39
C TRP A 99 19.26 11.24 20.04
N MET A 100 19.26 10.93 18.76
CA MET A 100 19.15 9.58 18.24
C MET A 100 20.08 9.35 17.06
N LEU A 101 20.46 8.09 16.86
CA LEU A 101 21.20 7.61 15.70
C LEU A 101 20.29 6.80 14.80
N VAL A 102 20.43 7.02 13.50
CA VAL A 102 19.90 6.16 12.43
C VAL A 102 21.09 5.55 11.71
N GLU A 103 21.17 4.23 11.70
CA GLU A 103 22.16 3.49 10.91
C GLU A 103 21.59 3.11 9.55
N ILE A 104 22.32 3.46 8.50
CA ILE A 104 22.01 3.08 7.13
C ILE A 104 23.03 2.02 6.71
N ASP A 105 22.56 0.81 6.46
CA ASP A 105 23.40 -0.30 6.00
C ASP A 105 22.91 -0.86 4.67
N ASN A 106 23.78 -0.80 3.65
CA ASN A 106 23.53 -1.34 2.31
C ASN A 106 22.33 -0.75 1.56
N PHE A 107 21.98 0.51 1.76
CA PHE A 107 20.96 1.19 0.96
C PHE A 107 21.52 1.54 -0.43
N GLU A 108 20.79 1.23 -1.50
CA GLU A 108 21.16 1.53 -2.89
C GLU A 108 20.36 2.76 -3.36
N PRO A 109 20.98 3.97 -3.41
CA PRO A 109 20.32 5.17 -3.92
C PRO A 109 19.96 5.01 -5.39
N LEU A 110 18.80 5.53 -5.79
CA LEU A 110 18.30 5.37 -7.17
C LEU A 110 19.01 6.25 -8.19
N ARG A 111 19.50 7.42 -7.76
CA ARG A 111 19.95 8.48 -8.68
C ARG A 111 21.29 9.09 -8.30
N ARG A 112 21.90 8.65 -7.22
CA ARG A 112 23.09 9.31 -6.64
C ARG A 112 24.16 8.30 -6.32
N ASP A 113 25.42 8.71 -6.45
CA ASP A 113 26.55 7.93 -5.97
C ASP A 113 26.75 8.22 -4.48
N PRO A 114 26.75 7.21 -3.60
CA PRO A 114 26.84 7.40 -2.15
C PRO A 114 28.16 8.01 -1.67
N VAL A 115 29.24 7.91 -2.45
CA VAL A 115 30.55 8.46 -2.12
C VAL A 115 30.70 9.88 -2.68
N ALA A 116 30.22 10.13 -3.89
CA ALA A 116 30.32 11.45 -4.52
C ALA A 116 29.25 12.43 -4.02
N ASP A 117 28.04 11.96 -3.68
CA ASP A 117 26.95 12.76 -3.12
C ASP A 117 26.31 12.05 -1.92
N PRO A 118 27.00 11.98 -0.78
CA PRO A 118 26.49 11.32 0.42
C PRO A 118 25.23 11.99 0.97
N VAL A 119 25.16 13.33 0.96
CA VAL A 119 24.02 14.09 1.49
C VAL A 119 22.75 13.81 0.68
N GLY A 120 22.83 13.83 -0.63
CA GLY A 120 21.70 13.51 -1.48
C GLY A 120 21.28 12.04 -1.37
N SER A 121 22.22 11.12 -1.21
CA SER A 121 21.96 9.69 -1.00
C SER A 121 21.29 9.43 0.36
N ILE A 122 21.74 10.14 1.43
CA ILE A 122 21.09 10.12 2.74
C ILE A 122 19.67 10.69 2.63
N GLY A 123 19.46 11.78 1.89
CA GLY A 123 18.14 12.35 1.64
C GLY A 123 17.17 11.34 1.01
N GLU A 124 17.62 10.56 0.02
CA GLU A 124 16.81 9.48 -0.56
C GLU A 124 16.43 8.41 0.49
N PHE A 125 17.37 8.03 1.38
CA PHE A 125 17.06 7.10 2.46
C PHE A 125 16.08 7.66 3.47
N LEU A 126 16.29 8.90 3.95
CA LEU A 126 15.40 9.53 4.92
C LEU A 126 13.98 9.62 4.41
N HIS A 127 13.81 10.03 3.13
CA HIS A 127 12.50 10.09 2.49
C HIS A 127 11.84 8.71 2.29
N ALA A 128 12.62 7.66 2.11
CA ALA A 128 12.10 6.31 1.89
C ALA A 128 11.72 5.58 3.17
N HIS A 129 12.39 5.88 4.30
CA HIS A 129 12.34 5.03 5.50
C HIS A 129 11.90 5.74 6.77
N LEU A 130 11.91 7.08 6.83
CA LEU A 130 11.60 7.84 8.03
C LEU A 130 10.36 8.73 7.87
N PRO A 131 9.60 8.99 8.96
CA PRO A 131 8.48 9.91 8.95
C PRO A 131 8.87 11.34 8.57
N PHE A 132 7.89 12.14 8.13
CA PHE A 132 8.07 13.51 7.63
C PHE A 132 8.85 14.42 8.58
N GLY A 133 8.71 14.25 9.91
CA GLY A 133 9.45 15.04 10.91
C GLY A 133 10.97 14.98 10.78
N PHE A 134 11.53 14.02 10.03
CA PHE A 134 12.97 13.89 9.76
C PHE A 134 13.41 14.56 8.45
N HIS A 135 12.50 14.90 7.54
CA HIS A 135 12.83 15.27 6.15
C HIS A 135 13.32 16.71 5.99
N GLY A 136 13.32 17.51 6.99
CA GLY A 136 13.78 18.90 6.91
C GLY A 136 14.47 19.38 8.18
N ALA A 137 14.80 18.44 9.06
CA ALA A 137 15.51 18.68 10.30
C ALA A 137 17.02 18.76 10.12
N ASP A 138 17.69 19.41 11.06
CA ASP A 138 19.15 19.38 11.17
C ASP A 138 19.65 17.98 11.48
N TYR A 139 20.77 17.56 10.84
CA TYR A 139 21.44 16.32 11.18
C TYR A 139 22.94 16.34 10.94
N HIS A 140 23.67 15.57 11.74
CA HIS A 140 25.06 15.20 11.46
C HIS A 140 25.07 13.84 10.77
N TRP A 141 25.91 13.69 9.74
CA TRP A 141 26.09 12.44 9.02
C TRP A 141 27.56 12.04 8.99
N GLN A 142 27.78 10.73 8.96
CA GLN A 142 29.12 10.15 8.86
C GLN A 142 29.04 8.86 8.04
N LEU A 143 29.82 8.74 6.99
CA LEU A 143 29.95 7.51 6.23
C LEU A 143 30.66 6.44 7.06
N SER A 144 30.15 5.23 6.99
CA SER A 144 30.77 4.06 7.64
C SER A 144 32.22 3.90 7.20
N SER A 145 33.05 3.42 8.10
CA SER A 145 34.45 3.11 7.82
C SER A 145 34.68 2.07 6.72
N SER A 146 33.61 1.43 6.21
CA SER A 146 33.61 0.54 5.03
C SER A 146 33.27 1.26 3.72
N ALA A 147 32.79 2.51 3.76
CA ALA A 147 32.45 3.26 2.56
C ALA A 147 33.68 3.49 1.66
N GLY A 148 33.51 3.40 0.37
CA GLY A 148 34.59 3.51 -0.62
C GLY A 148 35.30 2.19 -0.95
N ARG A 149 34.92 1.06 -0.32
CA ARG A 149 35.41 -0.26 -0.70
C ARG A 149 34.72 -0.78 -1.96
N PRO A 150 35.41 -1.55 -2.82
CA PRO A 150 34.82 -2.10 -4.03
C PRO A 150 33.54 -2.91 -3.79
N GLU A 151 33.49 -3.68 -2.67
CA GLU A 151 32.33 -4.49 -2.29
C GLU A 151 31.14 -3.67 -1.82
N CYS A 152 31.36 -2.40 -1.52
CA CYS A 152 30.35 -1.43 -1.10
C CYS A 152 30.01 -0.42 -2.21
N ALA A 153 30.53 -0.61 -3.43
CA ALA A 153 30.25 0.29 -4.56
C ALA A 153 28.73 0.41 -4.80
N GLY A 154 28.23 1.63 -4.96
CA GLY A 154 26.81 1.93 -5.12
C GLY A 154 25.93 1.78 -3.87
N LYS A 155 26.50 1.39 -2.72
CA LYS A 155 25.76 1.19 -1.47
C LYS A 155 26.09 2.26 -0.45
N LEU A 156 25.05 2.94 0.04
CA LEU A 156 25.18 3.87 1.16
C LEU A 156 25.29 3.09 2.46
N LYS A 157 26.35 3.43 3.21
CA LYS A 157 26.59 2.97 4.56
C LYS A 157 26.94 4.18 5.40
N ALA A 158 26.04 4.62 6.27
CA ALA A 158 26.18 5.85 7.02
C ALA A 158 25.51 5.79 8.39
N HIS A 159 26.03 6.59 9.30
CA HIS A 159 25.39 6.95 10.55
C HIS A 159 24.83 8.36 10.42
N VAL A 160 23.54 8.55 10.78
CA VAL A 160 22.89 9.86 10.75
C VAL A 160 22.33 10.18 12.13
N TRP A 161 22.79 11.30 12.67
CA TRP A 161 22.51 11.70 14.04
C TRP A 161 21.56 12.88 14.05
N PHE A 162 20.45 12.75 14.78
CA PHE A 162 19.41 13.76 14.91
C PHE A 162 19.27 14.27 16.33
N TRP A 163 18.78 15.52 16.45
CA TRP A 163 18.30 16.10 17.69
C TRP A 163 16.76 16.07 17.69
N LEU A 164 16.14 15.64 18.79
CA LEU A 164 14.68 15.46 18.89
C LEU A 164 14.06 16.61 19.69
N ASN A 165 12.82 17.00 19.37
CA ASN A 165 12.05 18.00 20.11
C ASN A 165 11.77 17.58 21.57
N LYS A 166 11.66 16.27 21.84
CA LYS A 166 11.46 15.67 23.17
C LYS A 166 12.48 14.56 23.42
N PRO A 167 12.90 14.36 24.68
CA PRO A 167 13.80 13.27 25.01
C PRO A 167 13.05 11.94 25.11
N TYR A 168 13.65 10.87 24.60
CA TYR A 168 13.11 9.51 24.66
C TYR A 168 14.15 8.51 25.14
N THR A 169 13.70 7.46 25.85
CA THR A 169 14.55 6.33 26.26
C THR A 169 14.84 5.40 25.07
N SER A 170 15.84 4.54 25.24
CA SER A 170 16.14 3.47 24.28
C SER A 170 14.95 2.54 24.04
N ALA A 171 14.23 2.18 25.09
CA ALA A 171 13.03 1.34 25.02
C ALA A 171 11.92 2.02 24.19
N GLN A 172 11.71 3.32 24.38
CA GLN A 172 10.69 4.09 23.66
C GLN A 172 11.03 4.21 22.16
N LEU A 173 12.30 4.48 21.82
CA LEU A 173 12.73 4.54 20.43
C LEU A 173 12.66 3.18 19.73
N LYS A 174 12.96 2.08 20.42
CA LYS A 174 12.77 0.73 19.88
C LYS A 174 11.29 0.42 19.59
N ALA A 175 10.41 0.74 20.52
CA ALA A 175 8.98 0.54 20.34
C ALA A 175 8.45 1.38 19.18
N TRP A 176 8.89 2.63 19.08
CA TRP A 176 8.56 3.50 17.95
C TRP A 176 9.10 2.96 16.61
N ALA A 177 10.38 2.58 16.54
CA ALA A 177 10.97 2.07 15.31
C ALA A 177 10.26 0.81 14.80
N ALA A 178 9.87 -0.09 15.70
CA ALA A 178 9.15 -1.31 15.34
C ALA A 178 7.81 -1.05 14.64
N VAL A 179 7.15 0.08 14.93
CA VAL A 179 5.83 0.45 14.41
C VAL A 179 5.94 1.46 13.26
N CYS A 180 6.71 2.53 13.46
CA CYS A 180 6.70 3.70 12.58
C CYS A 180 7.86 3.70 11.57
N ALA A 181 8.93 2.93 11.81
CA ALA A 181 10.10 2.84 10.94
C ALA A 181 10.67 1.41 10.91
N PRO A 182 9.89 0.40 10.47
CA PRO A 182 10.27 -1.02 10.56
C PRO A 182 11.46 -1.42 9.68
N GLY A 183 11.95 -0.49 8.85
CA GLY A 183 13.18 -0.67 8.06
C GLY A 183 14.47 -0.27 8.78
N LEU A 184 14.39 0.30 10.00
CA LEU A 184 15.56 0.67 10.80
C LEU A 184 16.05 -0.51 11.62
N ASP A 185 17.37 -0.58 11.80
CA ASP A 185 17.95 -1.47 12.78
C ASP A 185 17.73 -0.92 14.20
N ALA A 186 16.73 -1.45 14.91
CA ALA A 186 16.43 -1.03 16.28
C ALA A 186 17.52 -1.41 17.30
N SER A 187 18.50 -2.22 16.92
CA SER A 187 19.61 -2.59 17.82
C SER A 187 20.51 -1.40 18.16
N VAL A 188 20.55 -0.36 17.30
CA VAL A 188 21.28 0.89 17.55
C VAL A 188 20.78 1.64 18.80
N PHE A 189 19.54 1.39 19.22
CA PHE A 189 18.97 1.98 20.43
C PHE A 189 19.30 1.17 21.72
N ASN A 190 20.10 0.08 21.64
CA ASN A 190 20.50 -0.60 22.87
C ASN A 190 21.39 0.31 23.73
N THR A 191 21.09 0.34 25.03
CA THR A 191 21.76 1.21 26.02
C THR A 191 23.28 1.15 25.95
N VAL A 192 23.83 -0.05 25.76
CA VAL A 192 25.27 -0.31 25.70
C VAL A 192 25.79 -0.66 24.31
N GLN A 193 25.01 -0.42 23.25
CA GLN A 193 25.49 -0.59 21.88
C GLN A 193 26.58 0.41 21.55
N ILE A 194 27.73 -0.07 21.07
CA ILE A 194 28.80 0.80 20.60
C ILE A 194 28.44 1.41 19.25
N HIS A 195 28.60 2.71 19.16
CA HIS A 195 28.58 3.45 17.89
C HIS A 195 29.99 4.00 17.65
N TYR A 196 30.64 3.45 16.62
CA TYR A 196 31.96 3.83 16.24
C TYR A 196 31.90 5.15 15.46
N THR A 197 32.57 6.20 16.01
CA THR A 197 32.57 7.56 15.49
C THR A 197 33.87 7.95 14.79
N ALA A 198 34.93 7.18 14.97
CA ALA A 198 36.19 7.48 14.37
C ALA A 198 36.24 7.18 12.86
N ALA A 199 36.91 8.07 12.11
CA ALA A 199 37.29 7.81 10.72
C ALA A 199 38.21 6.58 10.63
N PRO A 200 38.21 5.85 9.48
CA PRO A 200 39.14 4.76 9.28
C PRO A 200 40.58 5.26 9.32
N VAL A 201 41.47 4.43 9.89
CA VAL A 201 42.91 4.67 9.88
C VAL A 201 43.50 4.06 8.60
N PHE A 202 44.38 4.78 7.91
CA PHE A 202 45.03 4.30 6.69
C PHE A 202 46.51 4.07 6.96
N GLU A 203 47.04 2.91 6.56
CA GLU A 203 48.47 2.62 6.60
C GLU A 203 49.25 3.54 5.62
N ALA A 204 50.53 3.68 5.84
CA ALA A 204 51.37 4.53 4.98
C ALA A 204 51.29 4.14 3.51
N GLY A 205 50.94 5.08 2.64
CA GLY A 205 50.76 4.86 1.20
C GLY A 205 49.35 4.47 0.76
N VAL A 206 48.39 4.27 1.65
CA VAL A 206 47.00 4.07 1.34
C VAL A 206 46.23 5.39 1.37
N ALA A 207 45.68 5.77 0.23
CA ALA A 207 44.85 6.98 0.14
C ALA A 207 43.38 6.66 0.50
N ASP A 208 42.69 7.59 1.15
CA ASP A 208 41.25 7.49 1.36
C ASP A 208 40.49 7.68 0.03
N PRO A 209 39.71 6.70 -0.43
CA PRO A 209 38.89 6.85 -1.66
C PRO A 209 37.67 7.74 -1.47
N VAL A 210 37.38 8.15 -0.23
CA VAL A 210 36.18 8.94 0.10
C VAL A 210 36.60 10.40 0.37
N PRO A 211 36.18 11.37 -0.48
CA PRO A 211 36.62 12.76 -0.36
C PRO A 211 36.18 13.46 0.93
N VAL A 212 34.97 13.15 1.38
CA VAL A 212 34.35 13.72 2.59
C VAL A 212 33.62 12.62 3.33
N ARG A 213 33.99 12.37 4.58
CA ARG A 213 33.42 11.26 5.36
C ARG A 213 32.30 11.67 6.30
N SER A 214 32.22 12.93 6.67
CA SER A 214 31.22 13.44 7.60
C SER A 214 30.83 14.88 7.30
N GLY A 215 29.74 15.34 7.88
CA GLY A 215 29.33 16.73 7.79
C GLY A 215 28.02 17.00 8.52
N PHE A 216 27.74 18.30 8.62
CA PHE A 216 26.48 18.79 9.19
C PHE A 216 25.57 19.33 8.08
N VAL A 217 24.34 18.88 8.05
CA VAL A 217 23.31 19.42 7.16
C VAL A 217 22.38 20.26 7.99
N LYS A 218 22.27 21.55 7.62
CA LYS A 218 21.27 22.42 8.20
C LYS A 218 19.94 22.18 7.50
N GLY A 219 18.92 21.81 8.26
CA GLY A 219 17.57 21.61 7.79
C GLY A 219 16.93 22.92 7.31
N LEU A 220 15.92 22.80 6.47
CA LEU A 220 15.15 23.94 5.97
C LEU A 220 13.98 24.32 6.88
N LEU A 221 13.54 23.40 7.75
CA LEU A 221 12.33 23.55 8.56
C LEU A 221 12.64 23.81 10.03
N GLU A 222 13.41 22.94 10.69
CA GLU A 222 13.62 22.96 12.15
C GLU A 222 15.05 22.52 12.52
N ASP A 223 15.57 23.01 13.64
CA ASP A 223 16.86 22.62 14.23
C ASP A 223 16.80 21.21 14.86
N PHE A 224 15.63 20.63 14.95
CA PHE A 224 15.34 19.34 15.58
C PHE A 224 14.28 18.55 14.79
N VAL A 225 14.25 17.26 15.03
CA VAL A 225 13.17 16.38 14.52
C VAL A 225 11.95 16.53 15.41
N LEU A 226 10.80 16.83 14.78
CA LEU A 226 9.52 16.79 15.46
C LEU A 226 9.04 15.32 15.53
N LEU A 227 9.39 14.64 16.64
CA LEU A 227 9.00 13.26 16.90
C LEU A 227 7.94 13.23 18.00
N GLU A 228 6.74 12.82 17.63
CA GLU A 228 5.64 12.53 18.56
C GLU A 228 5.37 11.02 18.56
N ILE A 229 5.62 10.38 19.69
CA ILE A 229 5.34 8.94 19.86
C ILE A 229 3.98 8.78 20.53
N ASP A 230 3.10 7.98 19.91
CA ASP A 230 1.76 7.69 20.43
C ASP A 230 1.81 7.14 21.86
N ALA A 231 0.83 7.52 22.69
CA ALA A 231 0.75 7.10 24.10
C ALA A 231 0.68 5.57 24.23
N ALA A 232 0.04 4.87 23.31
CA ALA A 232 -0.02 3.40 23.33
C ALA A 232 1.35 2.77 23.08
N ILE A 233 2.18 3.36 22.22
CA ILE A 233 3.56 2.93 21.97
C ILE A 233 4.43 3.21 23.20
N LEU A 234 4.26 4.38 23.85
CA LEU A 234 4.99 4.73 25.08
C LEU A 234 4.64 3.80 26.25
N GLU A 235 3.39 3.38 26.38
CA GLU A 235 2.98 2.40 27.39
C GLU A 235 3.57 1.02 27.12
N SER A 236 3.62 0.58 25.88
CA SER A 236 4.25 -0.70 25.52
C SER A 236 5.74 -0.76 25.85
N ALA A 237 6.44 0.38 25.81
CA ALA A 237 7.84 0.50 26.16
C ALA A 237 8.15 0.39 27.66
N LYS A 238 7.14 0.56 28.52
CA LYS A 238 7.30 0.43 30.00
C LYS A 238 7.37 -1.03 30.46
N THR A 239 6.87 -1.94 29.64
CA THR A 239 6.89 -3.38 29.92
C THR A 239 8.07 -4.02 29.19
N GLU A 240 9.27 -4.01 29.80
CA GLU A 240 10.43 -4.74 29.28
C GLU A 240 10.17 -6.25 29.28
N GLY A 241 9.98 -6.79 28.12
CA GLY A 241 9.99 -8.21 27.82
C GLY A 241 9.69 -8.41 26.35
N LYS A 242 10.56 -9.09 25.62
CA LYS A 242 10.52 -9.45 24.18
C LYS A 242 9.13 -9.27 23.57
N PRO A 243 8.94 -8.67 22.35
CA PRO A 243 7.63 -8.53 21.74
C PRO A 243 7.00 -9.91 21.68
N SER A 244 6.14 -10.19 22.64
CA SER A 244 5.54 -11.49 22.81
C SER A 244 4.56 -11.68 21.63
N ARG A 245 4.39 -12.92 21.24
CA ARG A 245 3.33 -13.41 20.35
C ARG A 245 1.97 -12.75 20.64
N GLN A 246 1.81 -12.21 21.84
CA GLN A 246 0.66 -11.52 22.39
C GLN A 246 0.29 -10.19 21.71
N HIS A 247 1.26 -9.37 21.23
CA HIS A 247 0.96 -8.10 20.55
C HIS A 247 0.43 -8.30 19.12
N LYS A 248 0.85 -9.36 18.41
CA LYS A 248 0.27 -9.74 17.11
C LYS A 248 -1.16 -10.25 17.22
N LEU A 249 -1.51 -10.84 18.36
CA LEU A 249 -2.82 -11.44 18.64
C LEU A 249 -3.84 -10.41 19.13
N MET A 250 -3.41 -9.37 19.86
CA MET A 250 -4.28 -8.24 20.24
C MET A 250 -4.68 -7.39 19.01
N ALA A 251 -3.80 -7.25 18.03
CA ALA A 251 -4.12 -6.60 16.75
C ALA A 251 -5.13 -7.40 15.90
N ALA A 252 -5.12 -8.73 15.99
CA ALA A 252 -6.10 -9.59 15.32
C ALA A 252 -7.50 -9.46 15.96
N ALA A 253 -7.58 -9.34 17.29
CA ALA A 253 -8.84 -9.12 18.01
C ALA A 253 -9.45 -7.75 17.74
N ALA A 254 -8.63 -6.71 17.55
CA ALA A 254 -9.08 -5.36 17.22
C ALA A 254 -9.69 -5.23 15.79
N ASN A 255 -9.39 -6.19 14.90
CA ASN A 255 -9.90 -6.23 13.54
C ASN A 255 -11.01 -7.27 13.32
N ASP A 256 -11.40 -8.02 14.35
CA ASP A 256 -12.49 -8.99 14.28
C ASP A 256 -13.82 -8.31 14.64
N PRO A 257 -14.80 -8.24 13.71
CA PRO A 257 -16.06 -7.53 13.93
C PRO A 257 -16.86 -8.05 15.13
N VAL A 258 -16.83 -9.35 15.37
CA VAL A 258 -17.51 -9.98 16.52
C VAL A 258 -16.78 -9.64 17.83
N ALA A 259 -15.45 -9.63 17.85
CA ALA A 259 -14.67 -9.24 19.02
C ALA A 259 -14.89 -7.77 19.40
N VAL A 260 -14.96 -6.88 18.39
CA VAL A 260 -15.29 -5.46 18.58
C VAL A 260 -16.71 -5.30 19.13
N HIS A 261 -17.70 -6.00 18.58
CA HIS A 261 -19.07 -6.00 19.07
C HIS A 261 -19.15 -6.47 20.54
N LEU A 262 -18.50 -7.59 20.87
CA LEU A 262 -18.46 -8.12 22.22
C LEU A 262 -17.85 -7.12 23.21
N SER A 263 -16.81 -6.40 22.81
CA SER A 263 -16.14 -5.42 23.67
C SER A 263 -16.99 -4.18 23.97
N HIS A 264 -17.92 -3.83 23.07
CA HIS A 264 -18.78 -2.65 23.21
C HIS A 264 -20.17 -2.96 23.76
N PHE A 265 -20.75 -4.09 23.40
CA PHE A 265 -22.17 -4.40 23.64
C PHE A 265 -22.39 -5.62 24.52
N TRP A 266 -21.36 -6.39 24.89
CA TRP A 266 -21.46 -7.58 25.69
C TRP A 266 -20.54 -7.55 26.92
N LYS A 267 -20.83 -8.35 27.94
CA LYS A 267 -20.00 -8.40 29.14
C LYS A 267 -18.78 -9.30 28.92
N VAL A 268 -17.63 -8.69 28.58
CA VAL A 268 -16.33 -9.34 28.59
C VAL A 268 -15.80 -9.42 30.01
N LEU A 269 -15.49 -10.63 30.48
CA LEU A 269 -15.04 -10.90 31.85
C LEU A 269 -13.53 -10.74 31.97
N SER A 270 -12.78 -11.20 30.99
CA SER A 270 -11.33 -11.06 30.88
C SER A 270 -10.84 -11.35 29.44
N THR A 271 -9.60 -10.95 29.14
CA THR A 271 -8.93 -11.28 27.89
C THR A 271 -7.79 -12.25 28.19
N GLY A 272 -7.72 -13.34 27.45
CA GLY A 272 -6.67 -14.33 27.61
C GLY A 272 -5.38 -13.98 26.89
N LYS A 273 -4.33 -14.77 27.14
CA LYS A 273 -2.96 -14.52 26.64
C LYS A 273 -2.80 -14.57 25.12
N GLU A 274 -3.76 -15.16 24.41
CA GLU A 274 -3.78 -15.29 22.94
C GLU A 274 -4.88 -14.45 22.28
N GLY A 275 -5.39 -13.41 22.99
CA GLY A 275 -6.39 -12.48 22.46
C GLY A 275 -7.83 -13.01 22.54
N GLN A 276 -8.06 -14.22 23.08
CA GLN A 276 -9.39 -14.76 23.29
C GLN A 276 -10.15 -13.97 24.36
N LEU A 277 -11.44 -13.74 24.13
CA LEU A 277 -12.33 -13.02 25.02
C LEU A 277 -13.14 -14.01 25.86
N PHE A 278 -12.97 -13.98 27.18
CA PHE A 278 -13.84 -14.70 28.09
C PHE A 278 -15.07 -13.86 28.36
N ILE A 279 -16.26 -14.42 28.09
CA ILE A 279 -17.52 -13.68 28.12
C ILE A 279 -18.56 -14.41 28.98
N THR A 280 -19.59 -13.66 29.37
CA THR A 280 -20.78 -14.29 29.92
C THR A 280 -21.51 -15.06 28.82
N CYS A 281 -21.87 -16.29 29.07
CA CYS A 281 -22.59 -17.09 28.07
C CYS A 281 -23.94 -16.45 27.71
N PRO A 282 -24.29 -16.26 26.42
CA PRO A 282 -25.58 -15.69 26.05
C PRO A 282 -26.77 -16.57 26.40
N PHE A 283 -26.53 -17.84 26.71
CA PHE A 283 -27.53 -18.82 27.14
C PHE A 283 -27.44 -19.17 28.62
N GLU A 284 -26.88 -18.32 29.45
CA GLU A 284 -26.65 -18.59 30.88
C GLU A 284 -27.94 -18.90 31.63
N ALA A 285 -29.05 -18.30 31.23
CA ALA A 285 -30.38 -18.57 31.82
C ALA A 285 -30.84 -20.03 31.67
N HIS A 286 -30.24 -20.79 30.77
CA HIS A 286 -30.53 -22.19 30.52
C HIS A 286 -29.51 -23.14 31.19
N HIS A 287 -28.52 -22.60 31.92
CA HIS A 287 -27.55 -23.43 32.62
C HIS A 287 -28.08 -23.87 33.98
N THR A 288 -27.72 -25.08 34.37
CA THR A 288 -28.09 -25.66 35.66
C THR A 288 -27.25 -25.10 36.83
N GLN A 289 -26.13 -24.45 36.53
CA GLN A 289 -25.24 -23.77 37.48
C GLN A 289 -24.69 -22.48 36.83
N PRO A 290 -24.40 -21.42 37.63
CA PRO A 290 -23.78 -20.20 37.10
C PRO A 290 -22.47 -20.48 36.39
N SER A 291 -22.20 -19.74 35.29
CA SER A 291 -20.99 -19.92 34.50
C SER A 291 -19.75 -19.45 35.26
N ASN A 292 -18.72 -20.27 35.30
CA ASN A 292 -17.38 -19.84 35.72
C ASN A 292 -16.84 -18.76 34.75
N PRO A 293 -16.05 -17.79 35.21
CA PRO A 293 -15.52 -16.71 34.33
C PRO A 293 -14.74 -17.18 33.10
N THR A 294 -14.32 -18.43 33.04
CA THR A 294 -13.57 -19.03 31.94
C THR A 294 -14.35 -20.07 31.11
N SER A 295 -15.65 -20.25 31.43
CA SER A 295 -16.45 -21.33 30.82
C SER A 295 -16.90 -21.05 29.40
N THR A 296 -17.03 -19.78 28.99
CA THR A 296 -17.40 -19.38 27.63
C THR A 296 -16.36 -18.41 27.10
N VAL A 297 -15.81 -18.74 25.95
CA VAL A 297 -14.73 -17.99 25.32
C VAL A 297 -15.05 -17.76 23.84
N TYR A 298 -14.75 -16.55 23.37
CA TYR A 298 -14.70 -16.23 21.96
C TYR A 298 -13.23 -16.13 21.51
N TYR A 299 -12.88 -16.90 20.49
CA TYR A 299 -11.60 -16.81 19.80
C TYR A 299 -11.77 -15.92 18.58
N PRO A 300 -11.12 -14.74 18.50
CA PRO A 300 -11.16 -13.92 17.30
C PRO A 300 -10.59 -14.66 16.08
N ALA A 301 -10.96 -14.23 14.88
CA ALA A 301 -10.47 -14.81 13.63
C ALA A 301 -8.94 -14.92 13.62
N HIS A 302 -8.44 -16.05 13.15
CA HIS A 302 -7.01 -16.40 13.13
C HIS A 302 -6.34 -16.59 14.50
N THR A 303 -7.10 -16.72 15.59
CA THR A 303 -6.59 -17.05 16.92
C THR A 303 -7.09 -18.42 17.38
N GLY A 304 -6.36 -19.06 18.30
CA GLY A 304 -6.76 -20.36 18.89
C GLY A 304 -6.98 -21.51 17.87
N GLY A 305 -6.50 -21.34 16.62
CA GLY A 305 -6.70 -22.32 15.55
C GLY A 305 -7.99 -22.11 14.73
N TYR A 306 -8.75 -21.05 14.97
CA TYR A 306 -10.00 -20.76 14.26
C TYR A 306 -9.80 -19.69 13.18
N ALA A 307 -10.08 -20.03 11.92
CA ALA A 307 -9.86 -19.12 10.79
C ALA A 307 -10.86 -17.93 10.77
N ASN A 308 -12.12 -18.14 11.20
CA ASN A 308 -13.21 -17.18 11.08
C ASN A 308 -13.78 -16.74 12.44
N GLY A 309 -13.00 -16.92 13.52
CA GLY A 309 -13.48 -16.72 14.88
C GLY A 309 -14.46 -17.82 15.36
N ALA A 310 -14.47 -18.09 16.64
CA ALA A 310 -15.35 -19.12 17.18
C ALA A 310 -15.73 -18.88 18.65
N PHE A 311 -16.99 -19.10 18.97
CA PHE A 311 -17.44 -19.27 20.34
C PHE A 311 -17.25 -20.71 20.80
N VAL A 312 -16.71 -20.88 22.00
CA VAL A 312 -16.57 -22.18 22.67
C VAL A 312 -17.13 -22.06 24.08
N CYS A 313 -18.14 -22.88 24.40
CA CYS A 313 -18.72 -22.95 25.73
C CYS A 313 -18.57 -24.37 26.29
N GLN A 314 -18.08 -24.50 27.52
CA GLN A 314 -17.81 -25.77 28.19
C GLN A 314 -19.08 -26.41 28.80
N HIS A 315 -20.20 -25.71 28.82
CA HIS A 315 -21.44 -26.24 29.38
C HIS A 315 -22.10 -27.29 28.49
N ALA A 316 -22.55 -28.38 29.02
CA ALA A 316 -23.15 -29.49 28.28
C ALA A 316 -24.37 -29.03 27.44
N HIS A 317 -25.16 -28.10 27.98
CA HIS A 317 -26.31 -27.49 27.28
C HIS A 317 -25.96 -26.69 26.02
N CYS A 318 -24.77 -26.17 25.94
CA CYS A 318 -24.28 -25.37 24.78
C CYS A 318 -23.55 -26.21 23.75
N ARG A 319 -23.28 -27.48 24.00
CA ARG A 319 -22.41 -28.34 23.14
C ARG A 319 -22.95 -28.50 21.72
N ASN A 320 -24.25 -28.45 21.53
CA ASN A 320 -24.90 -28.63 20.22
C ASN A 320 -25.30 -27.31 19.55
N ARG A 321 -24.97 -26.15 20.13
CA ARG A 321 -25.29 -24.86 19.55
C ARG A 321 -24.30 -24.46 18.45
N THR A 322 -24.85 -23.86 17.41
CA THR A 322 -24.07 -23.38 16.27
C THR A 322 -23.41 -22.06 16.57
N GLN A 323 -22.38 -21.69 15.80
CA GLN A 323 -21.72 -20.38 15.88
C GLN A 323 -22.70 -19.23 15.58
N ILE A 324 -23.68 -19.47 14.70
CA ILE A 324 -24.73 -18.51 14.35
C ILE A 324 -25.62 -18.22 15.56
N GLU A 325 -26.07 -19.25 16.28
CA GLU A 325 -26.87 -19.06 17.50
C GLU A 325 -26.10 -18.30 18.58
N PHE A 326 -24.80 -18.54 18.74
CA PHE A 326 -23.98 -17.76 19.68
C PHE A 326 -23.87 -16.30 19.27
N ARG A 327 -23.66 -16.00 17.97
CA ARG A 327 -23.62 -14.62 17.46
C ARG A 327 -24.95 -13.92 17.68
N GLN A 328 -26.05 -14.55 17.33
CA GLN A 328 -27.40 -14.02 17.58
C GLN A 328 -27.67 -13.82 19.08
N GLY A 329 -27.24 -14.74 19.93
CA GLY A 329 -27.40 -14.66 21.38
C GLY A 329 -26.68 -13.51 22.03
N VAL A 330 -25.57 -13.05 21.48
CA VAL A 330 -24.85 -11.83 21.91
C VAL A 330 -25.33 -10.57 21.18
N GLY A 331 -26.37 -10.67 20.34
CA GLY A 331 -26.93 -9.55 19.59
C GLY A 331 -26.08 -9.12 18.37
N TYR A 332 -25.17 -10.00 17.89
CA TYR A 332 -24.44 -9.77 16.66
C TYR A 332 -25.19 -10.40 15.49
N THR A 333 -25.72 -9.58 14.62
CA THR A 333 -26.29 -9.99 13.33
C THR A 333 -25.33 -9.60 12.25
N GLU A 334 -24.75 -10.59 11.54
CA GLU A 334 -24.25 -10.33 10.20
C GLU A 334 -25.50 -10.01 9.37
N GLU A 335 -25.59 -8.82 8.80
CA GLU A 335 -26.52 -8.58 7.70
C GLU A 335 -26.10 -9.54 6.60
N GLU A 336 -26.88 -10.61 6.42
CA GLU A 336 -26.78 -11.43 5.24
C GLU A 336 -27.03 -10.50 4.05
N LEU A 337 -26.04 -10.37 3.17
CA LEU A 337 -26.25 -9.81 1.86
C LEU A 337 -27.40 -10.62 1.22
N PRO A 338 -28.51 -9.98 0.86
CA PRO A 338 -29.61 -10.71 0.25
C PRO A 338 -29.12 -11.40 -1.02
N PRO A 339 -29.68 -12.58 -1.37
CA PRO A 339 -29.38 -13.22 -2.63
C PRO A 339 -29.68 -12.25 -3.78
N PRO A 340 -28.99 -12.33 -4.93
CA PRO A 340 -29.09 -11.36 -6.01
C PRO A 340 -30.49 -11.39 -6.62
N GLY A 341 -31.31 -10.48 -6.21
CA GLY A 341 -32.68 -10.29 -6.64
C GLY A 341 -33.29 -9.08 -5.98
N ILE A 342 -33.02 -7.94 -6.61
CA ILE A 342 -33.88 -6.78 -6.76
C ILE A 342 -34.69 -6.35 -5.53
N GLU A 343 -34.32 -5.19 -4.95
CA GLU A 343 -35.21 -4.03 -4.83
C GLU A 343 -34.43 -2.87 -4.20
N GLU A 344 -34.81 -1.69 -4.57
CA GLU A 344 -34.23 -0.41 -4.20
C GLU A 344 -33.94 -0.30 -2.71
N MET A 345 -32.68 -0.26 -2.30
CA MET A 345 -32.32 0.20 -0.99
C MET A 345 -31.93 1.68 -1.04
N ASP A 346 -32.79 2.46 -0.43
CA ASP A 346 -32.61 3.88 -0.13
C ASP A 346 -31.23 4.11 0.52
N VAL A 347 -30.38 4.92 -0.12
CA VAL A 347 -29.00 5.19 0.25
C VAL A 347 -28.88 5.93 1.59
N ASN A 348 -29.97 6.18 2.27
CA ASN A 348 -30.06 6.88 3.55
C ASN A 348 -29.97 5.97 4.79
N MET A 349 -29.76 4.67 4.66
CA MET A 349 -29.77 3.75 5.80
C MET A 349 -28.37 3.36 6.34
N PHE A 350 -27.30 3.96 5.87
CA PHE A 350 -26.06 4.03 6.65
C PHE A 350 -26.09 5.32 7.45
N GLY A 351 -26.72 5.27 8.60
CA GLY A 351 -26.57 6.25 9.65
C GLY A 351 -25.11 6.29 10.14
N VAL A 352 -24.22 6.87 9.36
CA VAL A 352 -23.14 7.65 9.94
C VAL A 352 -23.88 8.71 10.75
N PRO A 353 -23.64 8.87 12.06
CA PRO A 353 -24.09 10.05 12.74
C PRO A 353 -23.48 11.20 11.97
N THR A 354 -24.27 11.85 11.13
CA THR A 354 -24.02 13.22 10.78
C THR A 354 -24.09 13.91 12.13
N THR A 355 -22.96 14.02 12.81
CA THR A 355 -22.76 15.16 13.65
C THR A 355 -22.84 16.34 12.71
N GLU A 356 -24.05 16.69 12.32
CA GLU A 356 -24.47 18.03 11.94
C GLU A 356 -24.24 18.92 13.14
N HIS A 357 -22.99 19.20 13.41
CA HIS A 357 -22.51 20.36 14.11
C HIS A 357 -21.23 20.84 13.45
N THR A 358 -21.24 20.97 12.12
CA THR A 358 -20.59 22.11 11.52
C THR A 358 -21.47 23.32 11.93
N PRO A 359 -20.96 24.21 12.82
CA PRO A 359 -21.67 25.46 13.06
C PRO A 359 -21.95 26.06 11.69
N THR A 360 -23.20 26.42 11.42
CA THR A 360 -23.55 27.11 10.17
C THR A 360 -22.61 28.31 10.06
N ASP A 361 -22.20 28.64 8.84
CA ASP A 361 -21.25 29.74 8.54
C ASP A 361 -21.57 31.03 9.30
N ASP A 362 -22.85 31.31 9.56
CA ASP A 362 -23.33 32.43 10.38
C ASP A 362 -23.08 32.25 11.88
N MET A 363 -23.01 31.04 12.42
CA MET A 363 -22.72 30.81 13.84
C MET A 363 -21.23 31.02 14.18
N ILE A 364 -20.30 30.79 13.24
CA ILE A 364 -18.87 31.02 13.46
C ILE A 364 -18.56 32.49 13.59
N ILE A 365 -19.21 33.35 12.75
CA ILE A 365 -18.98 34.77 12.75
C ILE A 365 -19.85 35.49 13.79
N SER A 366 -21.07 35.04 14.11
CA SER A 366 -21.90 35.60 15.18
C SER A 366 -21.29 35.38 16.58
N ARG A 367 -20.44 34.41 16.77
CA ARG A 367 -19.64 34.22 18.01
C ARG A 367 -18.46 35.18 18.13
N LEU A 368 -18.02 35.86 17.05
CA LEU A 368 -16.99 36.89 17.08
C LEU A 368 -17.67 38.24 17.45
N ALA A 369 -18.11 38.37 18.70
CA ALA A 369 -19.05 39.41 19.10
C ALA A 369 -18.43 40.81 19.35
N THR A 370 -17.10 40.94 19.40
CA THR A 370 -16.43 42.23 19.66
C THR A 370 -15.55 42.67 18.49
N THR A 371 -15.43 43.97 18.28
CA THR A 371 -14.58 44.53 17.21
C THR A 371 -13.11 44.12 17.35
N LYS A 372 -12.67 43.81 18.58
CA LYS A 372 -11.32 43.37 18.90
C LYS A 372 -11.07 41.95 18.42
N GLU A 373 -12.08 41.10 18.41
CA GLU A 373 -12.02 39.72 17.90
C GLU A 373 -12.05 39.66 16.36
N LEU A 374 -12.62 40.65 15.70
CA LEU A 374 -12.69 40.75 14.22
C LEU A 374 -11.31 41.03 13.57
N THR A 375 -10.32 41.51 14.34
CA THR A 375 -9.00 41.87 13.85
C THR A 375 -7.93 40.87 14.37
N THR A 376 -8.22 39.57 14.18
CA THR A 376 -7.32 38.46 14.54
C THR A 376 -7.11 37.55 13.34
N ASP A 377 -6.01 36.77 13.35
CA ASP A 377 -5.76 35.79 12.30
C ASP A 377 -6.80 34.65 12.31
N LYS A 378 -7.35 34.33 13.48
CA LYS A 378 -8.49 33.41 13.61
C LYS A 378 -9.73 33.95 12.87
N ALA A 379 -10.03 35.27 13.00
CA ALA A 379 -11.12 35.89 12.29
C ALA A 379 -10.88 35.90 10.76
N ASN A 380 -9.65 36.08 10.33
CA ASN A 380 -9.28 35.95 8.93
C ASN A 380 -9.49 34.50 8.43
N GLY A 381 -9.12 33.49 9.20
CA GLY A 381 -9.40 32.08 8.89
C GLY A 381 -10.90 31.80 8.78
N ALA A 382 -11.71 32.35 9.69
CA ALA A 382 -13.17 32.22 9.63
C ALA A 382 -13.77 32.88 8.37
N ARG A 383 -13.20 34.01 7.91
CA ARG A 383 -13.60 34.65 6.63
C ARG A 383 -13.27 33.76 5.43
N ILE A 384 -12.09 33.13 5.43
CA ILE A 384 -11.71 32.15 4.38
C ILE A 384 -12.76 31.04 4.31
N VAL A 385 -13.10 30.43 5.44
CA VAL A 385 -14.11 29.35 5.49
C VAL A 385 -15.47 29.85 5.02
N LYS A 386 -15.93 30.99 5.52
CA LYS A 386 -17.26 31.54 5.19
C LYS A 386 -17.41 31.88 3.73
N HIS A 387 -16.46 32.62 3.16
CA HIS A 387 -16.62 33.20 1.81
C HIS A 387 -16.09 32.28 0.71
N TYR A 388 -15.08 31.43 1.04
CA TYR A 388 -14.39 30.61 0.05
C TYR A 388 -14.43 29.10 0.36
N GLY A 389 -14.94 28.68 1.54
CA GLY A 389 -15.00 27.29 1.94
C GLY A 389 -15.81 26.40 0.99
N LYS A 390 -16.77 26.99 0.26
CA LYS A 390 -17.51 26.28 -0.81
C LYS A 390 -16.68 26.02 -2.07
N GLN A 391 -15.53 26.67 -2.22
CA GLN A 391 -14.61 26.53 -3.36
C GLN A 391 -13.30 25.83 -2.98
N LEU A 392 -13.10 25.56 -1.69
CA LEU A 392 -11.85 25.01 -1.15
C LEU A 392 -12.10 23.73 -0.38
N MET A 393 -11.21 22.77 -0.53
CA MET A 393 -11.23 21.51 0.21
C MET A 393 -9.80 21.02 0.40
N ILE A 394 -9.52 20.38 1.54
CA ILE A 394 -8.24 19.72 1.81
C ILE A 394 -8.50 18.23 2.04
N VAL A 395 -7.75 17.40 1.33
CA VAL A 395 -7.84 15.94 1.46
C VAL A 395 -6.44 15.36 1.58
N ALA A 396 -6.15 14.69 2.69
CA ALA A 396 -4.84 14.11 2.99
C ALA A 396 -3.67 15.11 2.79
N GLY A 397 -3.87 16.38 3.20
CA GLY A 397 -2.89 17.46 3.07
C GLY A 397 -2.83 18.14 1.69
N ASP A 398 -3.51 17.63 0.70
CA ASP A 398 -3.60 18.21 -0.64
C ASP A 398 -4.77 19.20 -0.74
N TRP A 399 -4.51 20.33 -1.38
CA TRP A 399 -5.52 21.34 -1.65
C TRP A 399 -6.27 21.06 -2.94
N TYR A 400 -7.60 21.23 -2.90
CA TYR A 400 -8.50 21.13 -4.04
C TYR A 400 -9.33 22.41 -4.16
N THR A 401 -9.54 22.85 -5.40
CA THR A 401 -10.36 24.02 -5.73
C THR A 401 -11.46 23.60 -6.68
N TRP A 402 -12.72 24.03 -6.38
CA TRP A 402 -13.84 23.85 -7.28
C TRP A 402 -13.76 24.85 -8.45
N ASN A 403 -13.64 24.35 -9.67
CA ASN A 403 -13.50 25.16 -10.88
C ASN A 403 -14.82 25.38 -11.64
N GLY A 404 -15.96 24.94 -11.09
CA GLY A 404 -17.27 24.98 -11.76
C GLY A 404 -17.69 23.61 -12.35
N GLU A 405 -16.74 22.72 -12.62
CA GLU A 405 -16.96 21.43 -13.27
C GLU A 405 -16.52 20.23 -12.38
N TYR A 406 -15.40 20.39 -11.69
CA TYR A 406 -14.84 19.35 -10.79
C TYR A 406 -13.87 19.94 -9.77
N TRP A 407 -13.45 19.14 -8.78
CA TRP A 407 -12.46 19.53 -7.78
C TRP A 407 -11.05 19.32 -8.32
N LYS A 408 -10.40 20.41 -8.71
CA LYS A 408 -9.03 20.39 -9.25
C LYS A 408 -8.01 20.39 -8.11
N LYS A 409 -7.11 19.41 -8.09
CA LYS A 409 -5.99 19.36 -7.16
C LYS A 409 -4.95 20.40 -7.53
N GLY A 410 -4.57 21.27 -6.59
CA GLY A 410 -3.55 22.29 -6.78
C GLY A 410 -3.45 23.27 -5.63
N LYS A 411 -2.26 23.38 -5.00
CA LYS A 411 -2.05 24.35 -3.92
C LYS A 411 -2.00 25.78 -4.44
N ALA A 412 -1.42 26.00 -5.61
CA ALA A 412 -1.30 27.33 -6.19
C ALA A 412 -2.68 27.93 -6.50
N GLU A 413 -3.57 27.17 -7.11
CA GLU A 413 -4.94 27.59 -7.42
C GLU A 413 -5.74 27.88 -6.15
N ALA A 414 -5.60 27.03 -5.12
CA ALA A 414 -6.26 27.27 -3.84
C ALA A 414 -5.77 28.55 -3.16
N PHE A 415 -4.49 28.86 -3.23
CA PHE A 415 -3.93 30.06 -2.66
C PHE A 415 -4.32 31.32 -3.43
N GLN A 416 -4.54 31.25 -4.75
CA GLN A 416 -5.12 32.34 -5.52
C GLN A 416 -6.54 32.70 -5.03
N VAL A 417 -7.36 31.69 -4.71
CA VAL A 417 -8.70 31.93 -4.12
C VAL A 417 -8.58 32.50 -2.71
N ILE A 418 -7.65 31.99 -1.92
CA ILE A 418 -7.44 32.44 -0.55
C ILE A 418 -6.94 33.89 -0.51
N ASP A 419 -6.08 34.31 -1.42
CA ASP A 419 -5.51 35.67 -1.47
C ASP A 419 -6.57 36.75 -1.67
N GLU A 420 -7.79 36.38 -2.01
CA GLU A 420 -8.96 37.29 -2.08
C GLU A 420 -9.61 37.57 -0.71
N PHE A 421 -9.24 36.91 0.40
CA PHE A 421 -9.91 37.11 1.70
C PHE A 421 -9.83 38.53 2.27
N PRO A 422 -8.81 39.37 1.99
CA PRO A 422 -8.82 40.77 2.43
C PRO A 422 -10.01 41.56 1.88
N ASN A 423 -10.57 41.15 0.71
CA ASN A 423 -11.77 41.76 0.14
C ASN A 423 -13.00 41.52 1.03
N ALA A 424 -13.08 40.38 1.74
CA ALA A 424 -14.14 40.17 2.72
C ALA A 424 -14.05 41.15 3.90
N ILE A 425 -12.81 41.46 4.37
CA ILE A 425 -12.60 42.46 5.42
C ILE A 425 -12.99 43.86 4.91
N ARG A 426 -12.65 44.21 3.65
CA ARG A 426 -12.99 45.48 3.02
C ARG A 426 -14.50 45.64 2.93
N TYR A 427 -15.20 44.59 2.51
CA TYR A 427 -16.67 44.59 2.48
C TYR A 427 -17.29 44.81 3.88
N GLU A 428 -16.78 44.16 4.93
CA GLU A 428 -17.21 44.36 6.31
C GLU A 428 -16.96 45.79 6.78
N ALA A 429 -15.84 46.40 6.36
CA ALA A 429 -15.53 47.83 6.66
C ALA A 429 -16.52 48.78 6.00
N GLU A 430 -16.87 48.54 4.74
CA GLU A 430 -17.88 49.30 3.98
C GLU A 430 -19.26 49.19 4.62
N GLN A 431 -19.67 48.00 5.05
CA GLN A 431 -20.94 47.81 5.77
C GLN A 431 -20.95 48.57 7.10
N ALA A 432 -19.82 48.56 7.85
CA ALA A 432 -19.72 49.34 9.09
C ALA A 432 -19.82 50.85 8.83
N ALA A 433 -19.18 51.35 7.75
CA ALA A 433 -19.27 52.76 7.37
C ALA A 433 -20.70 53.15 6.98
N GLN A 434 -21.42 52.32 6.21
CA GLN A 434 -22.83 52.53 5.87
C GLN A 434 -23.74 52.53 7.10
N ALA A 435 -23.40 51.71 8.12
CA ALA A 435 -24.11 51.71 9.40
C ALA A 435 -23.70 52.85 10.36
N LYS A 436 -22.85 53.78 9.89
CA LYS A 436 -22.31 54.94 10.67
C LYS A 436 -21.48 54.52 11.90
N ASP A 437 -20.86 53.31 11.85
CA ASP A 437 -19.88 52.89 12.87
C ASP A 437 -18.48 53.19 12.33
N ASP A 438 -18.13 54.47 12.34
CA ASP A 438 -16.86 54.97 11.81
C ASP A 438 -15.62 54.36 12.53
N LYS A 439 -15.77 54.04 13.84
CA LYS A 439 -14.69 53.45 14.61
C LYS A 439 -14.37 52.02 14.14
N LYS A 440 -15.41 51.22 13.92
CA LYS A 440 -15.30 49.86 13.40
C LYS A 440 -14.80 49.86 11.96
N ALA A 441 -15.31 50.73 11.11
CA ALA A 441 -14.89 50.90 9.74
C ALA A 441 -13.39 51.23 9.65
N ALA A 442 -12.92 52.24 10.37
CA ALA A 442 -11.49 52.63 10.40
C ALA A 442 -10.59 51.50 10.88
N LEU A 443 -11.00 50.73 11.90
CA LEU A 443 -10.26 49.61 12.41
C LEU A 443 -10.12 48.46 11.37
N LEU A 444 -11.22 48.15 10.69
CA LEU A 444 -11.26 47.11 9.65
C LEU A 444 -10.44 47.52 8.42
N TYR A 445 -10.52 48.80 7.96
CA TYR A 445 -9.66 49.26 6.86
C TYR A 445 -8.16 49.17 7.18
N LYS A 446 -7.78 49.50 8.42
CA LYS A 446 -6.38 49.29 8.88
C LYS A 446 -6.01 47.80 8.89
N TRP A 447 -6.96 46.93 9.27
CA TRP A 447 -6.74 45.47 9.33
C TRP A 447 -6.62 44.86 7.95
N VAL A 448 -7.34 45.35 6.91
CA VAL A 448 -7.14 44.92 5.51
C VAL A 448 -5.68 44.94 5.14
N LYS A 449 -5.04 46.13 5.29
CA LYS A 449 -3.62 46.33 4.92
C LYS A 449 -2.66 45.43 5.71
N GLN A 450 -2.96 45.18 6.98
CA GLN A 450 -2.15 44.28 7.82
C GLN A 450 -2.33 42.82 7.41
N SER A 451 -3.54 42.42 6.99
CA SER A 451 -3.89 41.05 6.62
C SER A 451 -3.29 40.61 5.28
N GLU A 452 -2.88 41.56 4.42
CA GLU A 452 -2.19 41.27 3.15
C GLU A 452 -0.75 40.70 3.34
N SER A 453 -0.22 40.72 4.58
CA SER A 453 1.10 40.16 4.85
C SER A 453 1.10 38.61 4.78
N THR A 454 2.16 38.03 4.22
CA THR A 454 2.33 36.57 4.10
C THR A 454 2.19 35.85 5.45
N SER A 455 2.70 36.42 6.53
CA SER A 455 2.63 35.83 7.88
C SER A 455 1.17 35.67 8.34
N ARG A 456 0.35 36.74 8.21
CA ARG A 456 -1.05 36.69 8.62
C ARG A 456 -1.90 35.81 7.70
N ARG A 457 -1.62 35.85 6.39
CA ARG A 457 -2.23 34.92 5.45
C ARG A 457 -1.99 33.46 5.87
N ASN A 458 -0.73 33.09 6.17
CA ASN A 458 -0.40 31.74 6.56
C ASN A 458 -1.06 31.33 7.89
N ALA A 459 -1.12 32.21 8.89
CA ALA A 459 -1.81 31.96 10.14
C ALA A 459 -3.34 31.78 9.94
N ALA A 460 -3.94 32.58 9.06
CA ALA A 460 -5.35 32.42 8.69
C ALA A 460 -5.62 31.10 7.96
N VAL A 461 -4.75 30.70 7.04
CA VAL A 461 -4.81 29.43 6.30
C VAL A 461 -4.67 28.26 7.24
N GLU A 462 -3.74 28.28 8.19
CA GLU A 462 -3.55 27.22 9.18
C GLU A 462 -4.84 26.99 9.99
N TRP A 463 -5.47 28.07 10.47
CA TRP A 463 -6.74 27.95 11.17
C TRP A 463 -7.86 27.42 10.25
N ALA A 464 -7.97 27.93 9.02
CA ALA A 464 -8.99 27.52 8.07
C ALA A 464 -8.84 26.03 7.65
N SER A 465 -7.61 25.54 7.59
CA SER A 465 -7.30 24.17 7.15
C SER A 465 -8.03 23.12 7.97
N SER A 466 -8.15 23.30 9.31
CA SER A 466 -8.88 22.37 10.17
C SER A 466 -10.37 22.27 9.85
N HIS A 467 -10.96 23.30 9.22
CA HIS A 467 -12.37 23.36 8.85
C HIS A 467 -12.63 22.97 7.39
N LEU A 468 -11.58 22.99 6.54
CA LEU A 468 -11.65 22.64 5.13
C LEU A 468 -11.20 21.20 4.87
N THR A 469 -10.67 20.51 5.87
CA THR A 469 -10.18 19.12 5.74
C THR A 469 -11.34 18.14 5.76
N VAL A 470 -11.37 17.27 4.75
CA VAL A 470 -12.36 16.19 4.62
C VAL A 470 -11.65 14.85 4.41
N GLY A 471 -12.32 13.75 4.74
CA GLY A 471 -11.76 12.41 4.56
C GLY A 471 -11.60 12.03 3.07
N PRO A 472 -10.52 11.30 2.70
CA PRO A 472 -10.23 10.93 1.31
C PRO A 472 -11.31 10.08 0.66
N GLN A 473 -12.07 9.31 1.43
CA GLN A 473 -13.18 8.48 0.96
C GLN A 473 -14.34 9.29 0.38
N ARG A 474 -14.35 10.59 0.57
CA ARG A 474 -15.38 11.50 0.04
C ARG A 474 -15.16 11.81 -1.45
N LEU A 475 -13.91 11.74 -1.92
CA LEU A 475 -13.58 12.01 -3.31
C LEU A 475 -14.01 10.85 -4.21
N ASP A 476 -14.65 11.18 -5.36
CA ASP A 476 -15.06 10.23 -6.40
C ASP A 476 -15.86 9.02 -5.85
N SER A 477 -16.58 9.23 -4.73
CA SER A 477 -17.24 8.17 -3.96
C SER A 477 -18.42 7.51 -4.68
N ASN A 478 -19.11 8.24 -5.56
CA ASN A 478 -20.22 7.68 -6.31
C ASN A 478 -19.74 6.96 -7.59
N PRO A 479 -19.79 5.60 -7.64
CA PRO A 479 -19.27 4.84 -8.77
C PRO A 479 -20.11 5.00 -10.05
N TRP A 480 -21.31 5.58 -9.98
CA TRP A 480 -22.26 5.69 -11.09
C TRP A 480 -22.17 7.02 -11.82
N LEU A 481 -21.54 8.03 -11.26
CA LEU A 481 -21.44 9.34 -11.87
C LEU A 481 -20.21 9.45 -12.77
N LEU A 482 -20.41 9.83 -14.03
CA LEU A 482 -19.35 10.13 -14.99
C LEU A 482 -19.40 11.63 -15.31
N ASN A 483 -18.39 12.37 -14.90
CA ASN A 483 -18.31 13.80 -15.16
C ASN A 483 -17.79 14.06 -16.58
N CYS A 484 -18.57 14.79 -17.38
CA CYS A 484 -18.26 15.21 -18.74
C CYS A 484 -18.12 16.74 -18.80
N ALA A 485 -17.64 17.32 -19.90
CA ALA A 485 -17.41 18.76 -20.00
C ALA A 485 -18.70 19.59 -19.86
N ASN A 486 -19.86 19.04 -20.21
CA ASN A 486 -21.15 19.73 -20.14
C ASN A 486 -22.07 19.30 -18.99
N GLY A 487 -21.58 18.49 -18.06
CA GLY A 487 -22.39 17.99 -16.93
C GLY A 487 -21.95 16.60 -16.44
N THR A 488 -22.67 16.08 -15.47
CA THR A 488 -22.46 14.76 -14.88
C THR A 488 -23.52 13.78 -15.32
N VAL A 489 -23.12 12.64 -15.89
CA VAL A 489 -23.99 11.57 -16.40
C VAL A 489 -24.18 10.50 -15.35
N ASP A 490 -25.41 10.11 -15.06
CA ASP A 490 -25.72 8.89 -14.31
C ASP A 490 -25.64 7.67 -15.25
N LEU A 491 -24.67 6.80 -15.01
CA LEU A 491 -24.39 5.62 -15.85
C LEU A 491 -25.44 4.50 -15.71
N ARG A 492 -26.40 4.61 -14.80
CA ARG A 492 -27.52 3.69 -14.65
C ARG A 492 -28.65 4.03 -15.62
N THR A 493 -28.86 5.31 -15.90
CA THR A 493 -29.95 5.82 -16.71
C THR A 493 -29.50 6.44 -18.03
N GLY A 494 -28.28 6.98 -18.09
CA GLY A 494 -27.77 7.75 -19.21
C GLY A 494 -28.18 9.23 -19.15
N GLU A 495 -28.78 9.70 -18.06
CA GLU A 495 -29.24 11.08 -17.89
C GLU A 495 -28.10 12.01 -17.56
N LEU A 496 -28.10 13.20 -18.17
CA LEU A 496 -27.16 14.28 -17.94
C LEU A 496 -27.75 15.29 -16.95
N SER A 497 -27.00 15.60 -15.91
CA SER A 497 -27.32 16.62 -14.92
C SER A 497 -26.24 17.71 -14.86
N PRO A 498 -26.54 18.93 -14.40
CA PRO A 498 -25.52 19.94 -14.17
C PRO A 498 -24.44 19.47 -13.20
N HIS A 499 -23.23 20.04 -13.31
CA HIS A 499 -22.16 19.79 -12.35
C HIS A 499 -22.56 20.22 -10.94
N ARG A 500 -22.23 19.40 -9.94
CA ARG A 500 -22.46 19.69 -8.54
C ARG A 500 -21.18 19.45 -7.74
N ARG A 501 -20.77 20.47 -6.97
CA ARG A 501 -19.57 20.37 -6.11
C ARG A 501 -19.72 19.29 -5.01
N GLU A 502 -20.97 19.04 -4.58
CA GLU A 502 -21.34 18.06 -3.56
C GLU A 502 -21.01 16.63 -3.98
N ASP A 503 -20.94 16.37 -5.28
CA ASP A 503 -20.56 15.07 -5.84
C ASP A 503 -19.06 14.78 -5.64
N CYS A 504 -18.27 15.74 -5.20
CA CYS A 504 -16.84 15.63 -4.87
C CYS A 504 -16.00 14.93 -5.96
N ILE A 505 -16.36 15.14 -7.23
CA ILE A 505 -15.69 14.51 -8.38
C ILE A 505 -14.39 15.27 -8.67
N THR A 506 -13.29 14.51 -8.89
CA THR A 506 -11.95 15.09 -9.16
C THR A 506 -11.50 14.91 -10.60
N ARG A 507 -12.32 14.30 -11.46
CA ARG A 507 -11.97 13.94 -12.84
C ARG A 507 -13.05 14.37 -13.81
N VAL A 508 -12.66 14.55 -15.07
CA VAL A 508 -13.58 14.94 -16.13
C VAL A 508 -13.21 14.19 -17.43
N VAL A 509 -14.23 13.76 -18.16
CA VAL A 509 -14.14 13.39 -19.58
C VAL A 509 -14.10 14.71 -20.36
N PRO A 510 -13.04 14.98 -21.16
CA PRO A 510 -12.86 16.28 -21.84
C PRO A 510 -13.74 16.41 -23.10
N LEU A 511 -14.97 15.92 -23.05
CA LEU A 511 -15.95 15.90 -24.15
C LEU A 511 -17.34 16.22 -23.64
N ASN A 512 -18.15 16.79 -24.49
CA ASN A 512 -19.58 16.93 -24.20
C ASN A 512 -20.30 15.61 -24.40
N TYR A 513 -21.12 15.25 -23.44
CA TYR A 513 -22.03 14.12 -23.61
C TYR A 513 -23.31 14.55 -24.35
N ASN A 514 -23.57 13.88 -25.46
CA ASN A 514 -24.80 14.00 -26.23
C ASN A 514 -25.34 12.57 -26.51
N PRO A 515 -26.46 12.16 -25.93
CA PRO A 515 -27.00 10.80 -26.10
C PRO A 515 -27.35 10.48 -27.57
N ASN A 516 -27.57 11.50 -28.41
CA ASN A 516 -27.91 11.35 -29.84
C ASN A 516 -26.69 11.40 -30.76
N ALA A 517 -25.47 11.58 -30.22
CA ALA A 517 -24.27 11.58 -31.02
C ALA A 517 -24.02 10.21 -31.66
N THR A 518 -23.61 10.20 -32.94
CA THR A 518 -23.38 8.96 -33.68
C THR A 518 -21.91 8.80 -34.04
N ALA A 519 -21.49 7.53 -34.20
CA ALA A 519 -20.12 7.19 -34.59
C ALA A 519 -20.12 6.08 -35.65
N PRO A 520 -20.50 6.39 -36.91
CA PRO A 520 -20.61 5.38 -37.96
C PRO A 520 -19.28 4.76 -38.38
N VAL A 521 -18.19 5.55 -38.45
CA VAL A 521 -16.87 5.02 -38.77
C VAL A 521 -16.37 4.10 -37.66
N PHE A 522 -16.57 4.50 -36.38
CA PHE A 522 -16.24 3.68 -35.24
C PHE A 522 -17.01 2.34 -35.25
N LYS A 523 -18.33 2.36 -35.44
CA LYS A 523 -19.16 1.15 -35.47
C LYS A 523 -18.70 0.19 -36.57
N LYS A 524 -18.48 0.71 -37.79
CA LYS A 524 -17.96 -0.09 -38.92
C LYS A 524 -16.56 -0.66 -38.62
N THR A 525 -15.69 0.11 -37.95
CA THR A 525 -14.35 -0.34 -37.57
C THR A 525 -14.45 -1.43 -36.49
N LEU A 526 -15.33 -1.26 -35.50
CA LEU A 526 -15.57 -2.25 -34.45
C LEU A 526 -16.09 -3.57 -35.03
N GLU A 527 -17.07 -3.52 -35.97
CA GLU A 527 -17.58 -4.70 -36.68
C GLU A 527 -16.47 -5.47 -37.41
N ARG A 528 -15.52 -4.76 -38.04
CA ARG A 528 -14.36 -5.38 -38.70
C ARG A 528 -13.39 -5.99 -37.69
N ILE A 529 -13.08 -5.30 -36.60
CA ILE A 529 -12.18 -5.78 -35.53
C ILE A 529 -12.74 -7.07 -34.88
N THR A 530 -14.06 -7.17 -34.73
CA THR A 530 -14.74 -8.29 -34.10
C THR A 530 -15.21 -9.40 -35.06
N CYS A 531 -14.91 -9.25 -36.36
CA CYS A 531 -15.28 -10.23 -37.37
C CYS A 531 -14.62 -11.60 -37.10
N GLU A 532 -15.41 -12.67 -37.15
CA GLU A 532 -14.96 -14.05 -37.07
C GLU A 532 -15.35 -14.82 -38.33
N GLU A 533 -14.38 -15.42 -39.00
CA GLU A 533 -14.53 -16.35 -40.14
C GLU A 533 -15.62 -15.91 -41.16
N GLY A 534 -15.67 -14.60 -41.49
CA GLY A 534 -16.57 -14.02 -42.47
C GLY A 534 -17.98 -13.71 -41.95
N GLN A 535 -18.29 -14.01 -40.68
CA GLN A 535 -19.53 -13.59 -40.04
C GLN A 535 -19.33 -12.29 -39.27
N ALA A 536 -20.28 -11.35 -39.39
CA ALA A 536 -20.25 -10.13 -38.59
C ALA A 536 -20.22 -10.48 -37.10
N GLY A 537 -19.17 -10.09 -36.39
CA GLY A 537 -18.94 -10.38 -34.99
C GLY A 537 -19.87 -9.60 -34.04
N LYS A 538 -21.15 -9.53 -34.33
CA LYS A 538 -22.14 -8.77 -33.54
C LYS A 538 -22.17 -9.19 -32.08
N PRO A 539 -22.12 -10.49 -31.69
CA PRO A 539 -22.12 -10.88 -30.27
C PRO A 539 -20.89 -10.36 -29.53
N LEU A 540 -19.71 -10.37 -30.18
CA LEU A 540 -18.48 -9.86 -29.61
C LEU A 540 -18.49 -8.32 -29.54
N SER A 541 -19.01 -7.64 -30.55
CA SER A 541 -19.19 -6.19 -30.57
C SER A 541 -20.14 -5.71 -29.46
N ASP A 542 -21.29 -6.35 -29.30
CA ASP A 542 -22.27 -6.04 -28.25
C ASP A 542 -21.68 -6.31 -26.85
N PHE A 543 -20.88 -7.36 -26.71
CA PHE A 543 -20.17 -7.63 -25.48
C PHE A 543 -19.09 -6.57 -25.17
N LEU A 544 -18.31 -6.14 -26.16
CA LEU A 544 -17.34 -5.08 -25.99
C LEU A 544 -17.99 -3.75 -25.61
N GLN A 545 -19.19 -3.47 -26.11
CA GLN A 545 -19.97 -2.32 -25.68
C GLN A 545 -20.28 -2.38 -24.18
N ARG A 546 -20.80 -3.51 -23.68
CA ARG A 546 -21.06 -3.71 -22.25
C ARG A 546 -19.78 -3.70 -21.42
N TRP A 547 -18.70 -4.32 -21.90
CA TRP A 547 -17.42 -4.34 -21.22
C TRP A 547 -16.84 -2.93 -21.07
N PHE A 548 -16.74 -2.16 -22.14
CA PHE A 548 -16.21 -0.81 -22.08
C PHE A 548 -17.18 0.16 -21.38
N GLY A 549 -18.47 -0.06 -21.50
CA GLY A 549 -19.47 0.64 -20.70
C GLY A 549 -19.27 0.37 -19.20
N TYR A 550 -19.09 -0.88 -18.79
CA TYR A 550 -18.73 -1.23 -17.42
C TYR A 550 -17.41 -0.55 -16.98
N CYS A 551 -16.44 -0.44 -17.87
CA CYS A 551 -15.19 0.27 -17.61
C CYS A 551 -15.37 1.77 -17.34
N THR A 552 -16.46 2.41 -17.74
CA THR A 552 -16.77 3.82 -17.42
C THR A 552 -17.23 4.00 -15.98
N THR A 553 -17.73 2.96 -15.31
CA THR A 553 -18.24 3.00 -13.95
C THR A 553 -17.11 2.87 -12.91
N GLY A 554 -17.37 3.18 -11.65
CA GLY A 554 -16.49 2.87 -10.52
C GLY A 554 -16.74 1.49 -9.90
N SER A 555 -17.74 0.72 -10.39
CA SER A 555 -18.08 -0.60 -9.86
C SER A 555 -17.06 -1.65 -10.26
N VAL A 556 -16.73 -2.57 -9.35
CA VAL A 556 -15.88 -3.76 -9.61
C VAL A 556 -16.62 -5.08 -9.39
N ARG A 557 -17.97 -5.05 -9.35
CA ARG A 557 -18.81 -6.20 -8.98
C ARG A 557 -18.61 -7.45 -9.82
N GLU A 558 -18.19 -7.32 -11.09
CA GLU A 558 -17.95 -8.46 -11.99
C GLU A 558 -16.65 -9.20 -11.64
N GLN A 559 -15.74 -8.56 -10.93
CA GLN A 559 -14.43 -9.11 -10.55
C GLN A 559 -13.64 -9.68 -11.74
N LYS A 560 -13.72 -9.04 -12.91
CA LYS A 560 -13.12 -9.52 -14.15
C LYS A 560 -11.82 -8.78 -14.51
N PHE A 561 -10.94 -9.53 -15.15
CA PHE A 561 -9.69 -9.08 -15.76
C PHE A 561 -9.72 -9.48 -17.24
N ALA A 562 -9.65 -8.49 -18.13
CA ALA A 562 -9.69 -8.75 -19.55
C ALA A 562 -8.27 -8.93 -20.13
N VAL A 563 -8.07 -9.98 -20.90
CA VAL A 563 -6.86 -10.22 -21.71
C VAL A 563 -7.27 -10.11 -23.16
N LEU A 564 -6.87 -8.98 -23.80
CA LEU A 564 -7.13 -8.74 -25.22
C LEU A 564 -5.99 -9.38 -26.03
N TYR A 565 -6.27 -10.53 -26.60
CA TYR A 565 -5.28 -11.41 -27.23
C TYR A 565 -5.43 -11.43 -28.75
N GLY A 566 -4.32 -11.51 -29.46
CA GLY A 566 -4.27 -11.73 -30.90
C GLY A 566 -2.99 -11.22 -31.51
N ASP A 567 -2.65 -11.72 -32.68
CA ASP A 567 -1.46 -11.34 -33.45
C ASP A 567 -1.45 -9.84 -33.77
N GLY A 568 -0.37 -9.28 -34.20
CA GLY A 568 -0.26 -7.86 -34.57
C GLY A 568 -1.26 -7.44 -35.68
N ALA A 569 -1.43 -6.13 -35.87
CA ALA A 569 -2.27 -5.51 -36.89
C ALA A 569 -3.78 -5.89 -36.87
N ASN A 570 -4.34 -6.10 -35.67
CA ASN A 570 -5.74 -6.51 -35.46
C ASN A 570 -6.66 -5.41 -34.86
N GLY A 571 -6.16 -4.20 -34.73
CA GLY A 571 -6.94 -3.06 -34.26
C GLY A 571 -7.09 -2.93 -32.75
N LYS A 572 -6.55 -3.83 -31.90
CA LYS A 572 -6.59 -3.76 -30.43
C LYS A 572 -6.16 -2.41 -29.90
N SER A 573 -4.93 -1.99 -30.22
CA SER A 573 -4.35 -0.72 -29.73
C SER A 573 -5.18 0.48 -30.20
N THR A 574 -5.57 0.51 -31.47
CA THR A 574 -6.40 1.59 -32.02
C THR A 574 -7.73 1.76 -31.27
N LEU A 575 -8.38 0.64 -30.95
CA LEU A 575 -9.64 0.64 -30.18
C LEU A 575 -9.41 1.17 -28.75
N LEU A 576 -8.38 0.70 -28.07
CA LEU A 576 -8.11 1.09 -26.68
C LEU A 576 -7.62 2.53 -26.57
N ASP A 577 -6.75 2.98 -27.46
CA ASP A 577 -6.26 4.36 -27.48
C ASP A 577 -7.41 5.36 -27.69
N LEU A 578 -8.36 5.01 -28.56
CA LEU A 578 -9.57 5.80 -28.75
C LEU A 578 -10.40 5.90 -27.47
N ILE A 579 -10.70 4.75 -26.84
CA ILE A 579 -11.53 4.71 -25.63
C ILE A 579 -10.85 5.40 -24.47
N MET A 580 -9.53 5.21 -24.30
CA MET A 580 -8.75 5.92 -23.28
C MET A 580 -8.75 7.43 -23.52
N GLY A 581 -8.60 7.84 -24.79
CA GLY A 581 -8.67 9.25 -25.18
C GLY A 581 -10.05 9.88 -24.94
N VAL A 582 -11.13 9.12 -25.07
CA VAL A 582 -12.48 9.55 -24.73
C VAL A 582 -12.63 9.69 -23.21
N LEU A 583 -12.19 8.70 -22.43
CA LEU A 583 -12.34 8.68 -20.96
C LEU A 583 -11.41 9.67 -20.23
N GLY A 584 -10.34 10.14 -20.88
CA GLY A 584 -9.43 11.13 -20.33
C GLY A 584 -8.93 10.77 -18.93
N GLY A 585 -9.20 11.61 -17.93
CA GLY A 585 -8.76 11.43 -16.56
C GLY A 585 -9.19 10.11 -15.89
N TYR A 586 -10.25 9.47 -16.36
CA TYR A 586 -10.76 8.20 -15.83
C TYR A 586 -10.00 6.96 -16.35
N ALA A 587 -9.24 7.09 -17.44
CA ALA A 587 -8.40 6.02 -17.98
C ALA A 587 -6.93 6.23 -17.63
N GLY A 588 -6.14 5.16 -17.68
CA GLY A 588 -4.69 5.22 -17.46
C GLY A 588 -3.97 3.96 -17.90
N VAL A 589 -2.65 4.08 -18.01
CA VAL A 589 -1.76 2.96 -18.30
C VAL A 589 -1.12 2.52 -16.98
N ALA A 590 -1.10 1.23 -16.71
CA ALA A 590 -0.44 0.67 -15.54
C ALA A 590 1.09 0.78 -15.68
N ALA A 591 1.77 0.98 -14.58
CA ALA A 591 3.23 0.93 -14.54
C ALA A 591 3.73 -0.45 -15.02
N PRO A 592 4.85 -0.51 -15.76
CA PRO A 592 5.47 -1.77 -16.17
C PRO A 592 5.71 -2.69 -14.96
N GLY A 593 5.48 -4.00 -15.11
CA GLY A 593 5.66 -4.98 -14.04
C GLY A 593 4.56 -5.02 -12.97
N LEU A 594 3.49 -4.19 -13.08
CA LEU A 594 2.40 -4.21 -12.11
C LEU A 594 1.60 -5.51 -12.17
N LEU A 595 1.24 -5.97 -13.36
CA LEU A 595 0.44 -7.17 -13.58
C LEU A 595 1.28 -8.41 -13.92
N ILE A 596 2.48 -8.23 -14.45
CA ILE A 596 3.34 -9.28 -15.00
C ILE A 596 4.74 -9.16 -14.41
N GLY A 597 5.44 -10.29 -14.19
CA GLY A 597 6.81 -10.33 -13.69
C GLY A 597 6.94 -10.80 -12.23
N ASN A 598 8.09 -10.55 -11.60
CA ASN A 598 8.43 -11.04 -10.27
C ASN A 598 7.95 -10.11 -9.13
N LYS A 599 7.67 -10.70 -7.96
CA LYS A 599 7.16 -9.99 -6.75
C LYS A 599 8.07 -8.87 -6.23
N SER A 600 9.37 -8.92 -6.51
CA SER A 600 10.37 -7.97 -5.98
C SER A 600 10.31 -6.57 -6.60
N GLN A 601 9.54 -6.36 -7.66
CA GLN A 601 9.48 -5.10 -8.41
C GLN A 601 8.26 -4.22 -8.09
N GLN A 602 7.44 -4.57 -7.10
CA GLN A 602 6.25 -3.78 -6.80
C GLN A 602 6.58 -2.53 -5.99
N HIS A 603 6.60 -1.37 -6.64
CA HIS A 603 6.68 -0.10 -5.94
C HIS A 603 5.27 0.36 -5.51
N PRO A 604 5.03 0.76 -4.25
CA PRO A 604 3.72 1.24 -3.79
C PRO A 604 3.16 2.43 -4.60
N THR A 605 4.01 3.21 -5.27
CA THR A 605 3.63 4.32 -6.16
C THR A 605 2.93 3.83 -7.43
N ALA A 606 3.30 2.66 -7.96
CA ALA A 606 2.61 2.08 -9.12
C ALA A 606 1.16 1.71 -8.82
N VAL A 607 0.86 1.39 -7.55
CA VAL A 607 -0.51 1.14 -7.08
C VAL A 607 -1.27 2.46 -6.87
N ALA A 608 -0.58 3.52 -6.46
CA ALA A 608 -1.19 4.84 -6.27
C ALA A 608 -1.75 5.44 -7.57
N ASP A 609 -1.14 5.12 -8.72
CA ASP A 609 -1.61 5.56 -10.03
C ASP A 609 -2.98 4.97 -10.42
N LEU A 610 -3.41 3.90 -9.74
CA LEU A 610 -4.72 3.29 -9.94
C LEU A 610 -5.85 4.06 -9.23
N PHE A 611 -5.51 4.88 -8.24
CA PHE A 611 -6.51 5.60 -7.44
C PHE A 611 -7.40 6.50 -8.30
N GLY A 612 -8.72 6.33 -8.19
CA GLY A 612 -9.73 7.06 -8.94
C GLY A 612 -9.78 6.75 -10.44
N ARG A 613 -8.94 5.85 -10.97
CA ARG A 613 -9.09 5.35 -12.34
C ARG A 613 -10.24 4.36 -12.44
N ARG A 614 -10.85 4.29 -13.61
CA ARG A 614 -11.94 3.35 -13.93
C ARG A 614 -11.55 2.32 -14.97
N MET A 615 -10.70 2.70 -15.93
CA MET A 615 -10.13 1.84 -16.94
C MET A 615 -8.61 1.92 -16.90
N VAL A 616 -7.94 0.78 -16.68
CA VAL A 616 -6.49 0.71 -16.63
C VAL A 616 -6.00 -0.35 -17.59
N THR A 617 -5.16 0.06 -18.52
CA THR A 617 -4.53 -0.83 -19.51
C THR A 617 -3.08 -1.08 -19.16
N THR A 618 -2.59 -2.26 -19.50
CA THR A 618 -1.15 -2.56 -19.53
C THR A 618 -0.82 -3.17 -20.88
N HIS A 619 0.37 -2.84 -21.38
CA HIS A 619 0.87 -3.35 -22.64
C HIS A 619 1.87 -4.48 -22.35
N GLU A 620 1.81 -5.47 -23.20
CA GLU A 620 2.69 -6.61 -23.44
C GLU A 620 3.37 -7.30 -22.27
N SER A 621 3.12 -8.60 -22.22
CA SER A 621 4.00 -9.58 -21.62
C SER A 621 5.02 -10.03 -22.68
N GLY A 622 6.29 -10.10 -22.32
CA GLY A 622 7.24 -10.93 -23.04
C GLY A 622 6.78 -12.38 -23.07
N ASP A 623 7.24 -13.15 -24.04
CA ASP A 623 6.91 -14.58 -24.10
C ASP A 623 7.38 -15.30 -22.82
N GLY A 624 6.52 -16.15 -22.26
CA GLY A 624 6.80 -16.90 -21.04
C GLY A 624 6.71 -16.12 -19.72
N GLU A 625 6.38 -14.84 -19.71
CA GLU A 625 6.21 -14.06 -18.49
C GLU A 625 4.96 -14.47 -17.69
N ALA A 626 5.09 -14.49 -16.34
CA ALA A 626 4.03 -14.94 -15.44
C ALA A 626 3.14 -13.80 -14.96
N LEU A 627 1.82 -14.06 -14.91
CA LEU A 627 0.84 -13.15 -14.32
C LEU A 627 1.03 -13.07 -12.79
N ARG A 628 0.91 -11.88 -12.24
CA ARG A 628 0.92 -11.63 -10.78
C ARG A 628 -0.49 -11.87 -10.20
N GLU A 629 -0.83 -13.13 -10.04
CA GLU A 629 -2.17 -13.60 -9.68
C GLU A 629 -2.69 -13.02 -8.37
N ASP A 630 -1.84 -12.90 -7.34
CA ASP A 630 -2.17 -12.34 -6.05
C ASP A 630 -2.54 -10.85 -6.15
N PHE A 631 -1.87 -10.08 -7.00
CA PHE A 631 -2.21 -8.70 -7.24
C PHE A 631 -3.52 -8.58 -8.04
N VAL A 632 -3.66 -9.34 -9.13
CA VAL A 632 -4.89 -9.35 -9.93
C VAL A 632 -6.10 -9.73 -9.08
N LYS A 633 -5.99 -10.76 -8.21
CA LYS A 633 -7.07 -11.15 -7.30
C LYS A 633 -7.50 -10.03 -6.36
N ARG A 634 -6.56 -9.30 -5.76
CA ARG A 634 -6.85 -8.16 -4.88
C ARG A 634 -7.42 -6.97 -5.66
N ALA A 635 -6.76 -6.59 -6.75
CA ALA A 635 -7.12 -5.41 -7.54
C ALA A 635 -8.49 -5.53 -8.26
N THR A 636 -8.97 -6.77 -8.49
CA THR A 636 -10.29 -7.05 -9.07
C THR A 636 -11.33 -7.49 -8.03
N GLY A 637 -10.89 -7.81 -6.81
CA GLY A 637 -11.74 -8.42 -5.78
C GLY A 637 -12.59 -7.44 -4.96
N GLY A 638 -12.31 -6.14 -5.05
CA GLY A 638 -12.94 -5.14 -4.18
C GLY A 638 -12.22 -4.97 -2.84
N ASP A 639 -11.12 -5.69 -2.57
CA ASP A 639 -10.32 -5.51 -1.37
C ASP A 639 -9.58 -4.17 -1.42
N ALA A 640 -9.49 -3.48 -0.27
CA ALA A 640 -8.74 -2.23 -0.18
C ALA A 640 -7.27 -2.42 -0.58
N LEU A 641 -6.77 -1.53 -1.41
CA LEU A 641 -5.39 -1.49 -1.86
C LEU A 641 -4.61 -0.46 -1.05
N LYS A 642 -3.42 -0.86 -0.57
CA LYS A 642 -2.47 0.04 0.07
C LYS A 642 -1.55 0.64 -0.98
N ALA A 643 -1.45 1.95 -0.98
CA ALA A 643 -0.69 2.71 -1.95
C ALA A 643 0.02 3.90 -1.27
N ARG A 644 0.99 4.47 -1.97
CA ARG A 644 1.70 5.66 -1.53
C ARG A 644 2.15 6.45 -2.75
N TYR A 645 1.83 7.73 -2.82
CA TYR A 645 2.49 8.61 -3.79
C TYR A 645 3.96 8.79 -3.45
N MET A 646 4.76 9.14 -4.44
CA MET A 646 6.17 9.45 -4.20
C MET A 646 6.25 10.59 -3.18
N TYR A 647 6.96 10.37 -2.07
CA TYR A 647 7.05 11.29 -0.93
C TYR A 647 5.74 11.52 -0.15
N GLY A 648 4.66 10.77 -0.44
CA GLY A 648 3.39 10.85 0.28
C GLY A 648 3.28 9.81 1.39
N GLU A 649 2.26 9.94 2.24
CA GLU A 649 1.90 8.95 3.24
C GLU A 649 1.22 7.72 2.61
N LEU A 650 1.24 6.60 3.34
CA LEU A 650 0.51 5.39 2.96
C LEU A 650 -0.99 5.66 3.11
N PHE A 651 -1.75 5.39 2.06
CA PHE A 651 -3.21 5.47 2.10
C PHE A 651 -3.84 4.19 1.57
N GLU A 652 -5.06 3.94 1.97
CA GLU A 652 -5.88 2.83 1.48
C GLU A 652 -7.02 3.37 0.63
N PHE A 653 -7.34 2.65 -0.44
CA PHE A 653 -8.47 2.99 -1.29
C PHE A 653 -9.16 1.74 -1.83
N GLN A 654 -10.45 1.84 -2.07
CA GLN A 654 -11.23 0.81 -2.75
C GLN A 654 -10.98 0.87 -4.26
N PRO A 655 -10.72 -0.27 -4.92
CA PRO A 655 -10.57 -0.32 -6.37
C PRO A 655 -11.84 0.15 -7.09
N THR A 656 -11.68 1.05 -8.04
CA THR A 656 -12.74 1.49 -8.97
C THR A 656 -12.42 1.11 -10.40
N HIS A 657 -11.23 0.59 -10.64
CA HIS A 657 -10.67 0.31 -11.95
C HIS A 657 -10.96 -1.10 -12.44
N LYS A 658 -11.11 -1.24 -13.74
CA LYS A 658 -11.07 -2.51 -14.47
C LYS A 658 -9.74 -2.62 -15.18
N LEU A 659 -9.05 -3.73 -14.93
CA LEU A 659 -7.73 -4.02 -15.50
C LEU A 659 -7.87 -4.72 -16.85
N GLN A 660 -7.02 -4.33 -17.81
CA GLN A 660 -6.95 -4.93 -19.13
C GLN A 660 -5.50 -5.12 -19.54
N LEU A 661 -5.20 -6.27 -20.11
CA LEU A 661 -3.89 -6.60 -20.67
C LEU A 661 -4.00 -6.69 -22.19
N LEU A 662 -3.19 -5.92 -22.92
CA LEU A 662 -2.98 -6.11 -24.35
C LEU A 662 -1.77 -6.98 -24.55
N THR A 663 -1.95 -8.08 -25.27
CA THR A 663 -0.83 -8.99 -25.48
C THR A 663 -0.97 -9.78 -26.80
N ASN A 664 0.19 -10.12 -27.36
CA ASN A 664 0.31 -11.11 -28.43
C ASN A 664 0.73 -12.48 -27.88
N HIS A 665 1.13 -12.56 -26.60
CA HIS A 665 1.52 -13.79 -25.91
C HIS A 665 0.66 -13.98 -24.65
N LYS A 666 0.06 -15.13 -24.49
CA LYS A 666 -0.73 -15.46 -23.30
C LYS A 666 0.19 -15.56 -22.08
N PRO A 667 0.02 -14.74 -21.02
CA PRO A 667 0.88 -14.82 -19.85
C PRO A 667 0.76 -16.15 -19.13
N VAL A 668 1.85 -16.61 -18.52
CA VAL A 668 1.85 -17.87 -17.77
C VAL A 668 1.06 -17.70 -16.47
N ILE A 669 0.09 -18.58 -16.24
CA ILE A 669 -0.70 -18.64 -15.01
C ILE A 669 -0.30 -19.91 -14.25
N LYS A 670 0.33 -19.68 -13.09
CA LYS A 670 0.89 -20.78 -12.27
C LYS A 670 -0.17 -21.44 -11.37
N GLY A 671 -1.23 -20.69 -11.03
CA GLY A 671 -2.30 -21.14 -10.15
C GLY A 671 -3.41 -21.82 -10.94
N GLN A 672 -3.84 -22.99 -10.48
CA GLN A 672 -4.98 -23.72 -11.03
C GLN A 672 -6.24 -23.56 -10.15
N ASP A 673 -6.23 -22.61 -9.20
CA ASP A 673 -7.39 -22.35 -8.35
C ASP A 673 -8.49 -21.59 -9.11
N GLY A 674 -9.74 -21.91 -8.81
CA GLY A 674 -10.90 -21.22 -9.41
C GLY A 674 -10.93 -19.72 -9.12
N GLY A 675 -10.16 -19.23 -8.14
CA GLY A 675 -10.08 -17.82 -7.75
C GLY A 675 -9.49 -16.94 -8.84
N ILE A 676 -8.43 -17.38 -9.55
CA ILE A 676 -7.86 -16.61 -10.67
C ILE A 676 -8.65 -16.83 -11.96
N TRP A 677 -9.00 -18.09 -12.28
CA TRP A 677 -9.63 -18.42 -13.56
C TRP A 677 -11.02 -17.82 -13.72
N ARG A 678 -11.82 -17.70 -12.65
CA ARG A 678 -13.12 -17.02 -12.71
C ARG A 678 -13.00 -15.53 -13.05
N ARG A 679 -11.81 -14.91 -12.86
CA ARG A 679 -11.56 -13.49 -13.13
C ARG A 679 -11.09 -13.22 -14.55
N ILE A 680 -10.39 -14.16 -15.15
CA ILE A 680 -9.81 -14.00 -16.49
C ILE A 680 -10.88 -14.13 -17.55
N MET A 681 -10.88 -13.17 -18.46
CA MET A 681 -11.63 -13.22 -19.72
C MET A 681 -10.63 -13.02 -20.87
N LEU A 682 -10.41 -14.06 -21.66
CA LEU A 682 -9.62 -13.97 -22.88
C LEU A 682 -10.52 -13.53 -24.02
N ILE A 683 -10.27 -12.33 -24.54
CA ILE A 683 -11.01 -11.73 -25.65
C ILE A 683 -10.16 -11.85 -26.91
N PRO A 684 -10.51 -12.74 -27.85
CA PRO A 684 -9.71 -12.95 -29.05
C PRO A 684 -9.98 -11.88 -30.11
N PHE A 685 -8.91 -11.38 -30.73
CA PHE A 685 -8.93 -10.46 -31.85
C PHE A 685 -8.29 -11.15 -33.06
N LYS A 686 -9.13 -11.70 -33.96
CA LYS A 686 -8.70 -12.52 -35.09
C LYS A 686 -8.54 -11.73 -36.40
N ALA A 687 -9.09 -10.51 -36.48
CA ALA A 687 -9.00 -9.67 -37.67
C ALA A 687 -7.55 -9.27 -37.98
N LYS A 688 -7.23 -9.07 -39.25
CA LYS A 688 -5.93 -8.59 -39.76
C LYS A 688 -6.13 -7.40 -40.69
N PHE A 689 -5.42 -6.31 -40.38
CA PHE A 689 -5.43 -5.07 -41.18
C PHE A 689 -4.06 -4.91 -41.87
N ASP A 690 -3.67 -5.90 -42.64
CA ASP A 690 -2.39 -6.01 -43.32
C ASP A 690 -2.50 -6.38 -44.81
N ALA A 691 -3.73 -6.42 -45.34
CA ALA A 691 -3.93 -6.74 -46.78
C ALA A 691 -3.23 -5.69 -47.64
N ALA A 692 -2.55 -6.16 -48.70
CA ALA A 692 -1.95 -5.31 -49.72
C ALA A 692 -3.01 -4.85 -50.76
N GLU A 693 -2.69 -3.78 -51.48
CA GLU A 693 -3.55 -3.26 -52.55
C GLU A 693 -3.70 -4.33 -53.63
N GLY A 694 -4.93 -4.73 -53.93
CA GLY A 694 -5.23 -5.81 -54.89
C GLY A 694 -5.42 -7.22 -54.28
N GLU A 695 -5.17 -7.40 -52.97
CA GLU A 695 -5.51 -8.67 -52.29
C GLU A 695 -7.01 -8.76 -52.03
N GLU A 696 -7.51 -9.98 -51.95
CA GLU A 696 -8.92 -10.24 -51.59
C GLU A 696 -9.15 -9.79 -50.15
N ILE A 697 -10.12 -8.87 -49.94
CA ILE A 697 -10.57 -8.39 -48.63
C ILE A 697 -11.82 -9.11 -48.22
N GLY A 698 -11.93 -9.42 -46.89
CA GLY A 698 -13.02 -10.19 -46.32
C GLY A 698 -12.50 -11.30 -45.41
N ASN A 699 -13.38 -12.10 -44.81
CA ASN A 699 -13.00 -13.20 -43.94
C ASN A 699 -12.01 -12.81 -42.80
N GLY A 700 -12.13 -11.57 -42.28
CA GLY A 700 -11.26 -11.05 -41.23
C GLY A 700 -9.98 -10.35 -41.72
N LYS A 701 -9.70 -10.32 -43.04
CA LYS A 701 -8.56 -9.62 -43.64
C LYS A 701 -9.01 -8.32 -44.31
N TYR A 702 -8.40 -7.20 -43.96
CA TYR A 702 -8.78 -5.87 -44.39
C TYR A 702 -7.57 -5.03 -44.82
N LEU A 703 -7.80 -4.07 -45.73
CA LEU A 703 -6.81 -3.03 -46.02
C LEU A 703 -6.56 -2.14 -44.84
N ARG A 704 -5.31 -1.78 -44.61
CA ARG A 704 -4.90 -0.84 -43.56
C ARG A 704 -5.31 0.58 -43.93
N ASP A 705 -6.12 1.23 -43.11
CA ASP A 705 -6.43 2.65 -43.25
C ASP A 705 -5.45 3.48 -42.43
N MET A 706 -4.50 4.14 -43.06
CA MET A 706 -3.47 4.96 -42.38
C MET A 706 -4.05 6.17 -41.65
N ARG A 707 -5.26 6.60 -42.01
CA ARG A 707 -5.93 7.77 -41.42
C ARG A 707 -7.05 7.39 -40.47
N ILE A 708 -7.15 6.11 -40.08
CA ILE A 708 -8.22 5.63 -39.20
C ILE A 708 -8.25 6.36 -37.86
N ALA A 709 -7.10 6.66 -37.28
CA ALA A 709 -7.02 7.38 -36.00
C ALA A 709 -7.64 8.78 -36.08
N GLU A 710 -7.39 9.52 -37.16
CA GLU A 710 -7.98 10.85 -37.37
C GLU A 710 -9.51 10.77 -37.55
N LYS A 711 -9.99 9.79 -38.33
CA LYS A 711 -11.42 9.59 -38.56
C LYS A 711 -12.15 9.22 -37.24
N LEU A 712 -11.56 8.35 -36.45
CA LEU A 712 -12.11 7.98 -35.15
C LEU A 712 -12.05 9.13 -34.12
N ALA A 713 -11.00 9.95 -34.16
CA ALA A 713 -10.89 11.12 -33.32
C ALA A 713 -12.01 12.16 -33.55
N ALA A 714 -12.51 12.25 -34.76
CA ALA A 714 -13.64 13.13 -35.12
C ALA A 714 -14.98 12.62 -34.57
N GLU A 715 -15.11 11.35 -34.20
CA GLU A 715 -16.33 10.73 -33.68
C GLU A 715 -16.34 10.51 -32.16
N ARG A 716 -15.43 11.12 -31.40
CA ARG A 716 -15.26 10.87 -29.95
C ARG A 716 -16.54 11.07 -29.13
N GLU A 717 -17.37 12.07 -29.43
CA GLU A 717 -18.64 12.30 -28.74
C GLU A 717 -19.62 11.14 -29.01
N GLY A 718 -19.68 10.61 -30.22
CA GLY A 718 -20.47 9.44 -30.55
C GLY A 718 -19.95 8.15 -29.87
N VAL A 719 -18.62 8.03 -29.70
CA VAL A 719 -18.02 6.94 -28.94
C VAL A 719 -18.37 7.07 -27.45
N LEU A 720 -18.37 8.29 -26.89
CA LEU A 720 -18.82 8.53 -25.51
C LEU A 720 -20.28 8.12 -25.31
N ALA A 721 -21.15 8.48 -26.24
CA ALA A 721 -22.57 8.06 -26.21
C ALA A 721 -22.69 6.53 -26.28
N TRP A 722 -21.89 5.86 -27.10
CA TRP A 722 -21.82 4.40 -27.21
C TRP A 722 -21.34 3.75 -25.90
N LEU A 723 -20.37 4.32 -25.22
CA LEU A 723 -19.87 3.87 -23.91
C LEU A 723 -20.94 4.00 -22.82
N VAL A 724 -21.63 5.14 -22.74
CA VAL A 724 -22.71 5.36 -21.77
C VAL A 724 -23.86 4.40 -22.01
N ALA A 725 -24.29 4.22 -23.28
CA ALA A 725 -25.30 3.23 -23.62
C ALA A 725 -24.88 1.80 -23.21
N GLY A 726 -23.59 1.47 -23.37
CA GLY A 726 -23.01 0.21 -22.90
C GLY A 726 -23.03 0.05 -21.38
N ALA A 727 -22.82 1.13 -20.62
CA ALA A 727 -22.92 1.12 -19.16
C ALA A 727 -24.36 0.85 -18.69
N VAL A 728 -25.33 1.54 -19.30
CA VAL A 728 -26.76 1.34 -19.02
C VAL A 728 -27.17 -0.10 -19.33
N GLU A 729 -26.75 -0.64 -20.50
CA GLU A 729 -27.03 -2.00 -20.91
C GLU A 729 -26.40 -3.02 -19.95
N TRP A 730 -25.14 -2.81 -19.55
CA TRP A 730 -24.47 -3.63 -18.55
C TRP A 730 -25.15 -3.56 -17.18
N HIS A 731 -25.58 -2.37 -16.76
CA HIS A 731 -26.29 -2.22 -15.49
C HIS A 731 -27.56 -3.08 -15.43
N LYS A 732 -28.32 -3.13 -16.53
CA LYS A 732 -29.56 -3.91 -16.66
C LYS A 732 -29.33 -5.42 -16.79
N ASN A 733 -28.33 -5.81 -17.59
CA ASN A 733 -28.21 -7.18 -18.11
C ASN A 733 -26.93 -7.91 -17.70
N GLY A 734 -25.96 -7.22 -17.03
CA GLY A 734 -24.63 -7.76 -16.75
C GLY A 734 -23.75 -7.89 -18.01
N LEU A 735 -22.57 -8.46 -17.87
CA LEU A 735 -21.60 -8.58 -18.97
C LEU A 735 -22.03 -9.54 -20.08
N ARG A 736 -22.57 -10.70 -19.75
CA ARG A 736 -22.99 -11.77 -20.68
C ARG A 736 -21.92 -12.02 -21.76
N PRO A 737 -20.76 -12.60 -21.41
CA PRO A 737 -19.73 -12.91 -22.39
C PRO A 737 -20.27 -13.87 -23.46
N PRO A 738 -19.99 -13.65 -24.76
CA PRO A 738 -20.39 -14.57 -25.83
C PRO A 738 -19.54 -15.84 -25.80
N ASP A 739 -20.05 -16.89 -26.49
CA ASP A 739 -19.40 -18.21 -26.53
C ASP A 739 -17.95 -18.17 -26.98
N VAL A 740 -17.59 -17.27 -27.89
CA VAL A 740 -16.22 -17.09 -28.36
C VAL A 740 -15.27 -16.66 -27.21
N VAL A 741 -15.71 -15.82 -26.30
CA VAL A 741 -14.92 -15.38 -25.13
C VAL A 741 -14.87 -16.50 -24.08
N LEU A 742 -15.98 -17.20 -23.88
CA LEU A 742 -16.05 -18.35 -22.95
C LEU A 742 -15.16 -19.49 -23.43
N ALA A 743 -15.24 -19.85 -24.70
CA ALA A 743 -14.42 -20.90 -25.32
C ALA A 743 -12.94 -20.57 -25.26
N ALA A 744 -12.54 -19.38 -25.71
CA ALA A 744 -11.14 -18.92 -25.66
C ALA A 744 -10.57 -18.89 -24.23
N SER A 745 -11.37 -18.46 -23.25
CA SER A 745 -10.97 -18.47 -21.84
C SER A 745 -10.80 -19.89 -21.29
N LYS A 746 -11.67 -20.81 -21.70
CA LYS A 746 -11.61 -22.23 -21.33
C LYS A 746 -10.41 -22.93 -21.97
N GLU A 747 -10.16 -22.69 -23.24
CA GLU A 747 -8.98 -23.20 -23.97
C GLU A 747 -7.69 -22.73 -23.28
N TYR A 748 -7.59 -21.43 -22.98
CA TYR A 748 -6.46 -20.86 -22.26
C TYR A 748 -6.26 -21.53 -20.89
N GLN A 749 -7.33 -21.81 -20.15
CA GLN A 749 -7.25 -22.55 -18.90
C GLN A 749 -6.69 -23.96 -19.10
N THR A 750 -7.14 -24.67 -20.13
CA THR A 750 -6.69 -26.03 -20.48
C THR A 750 -5.21 -26.02 -20.89
N GLU A 751 -4.78 -25.06 -21.71
CA GLU A 751 -3.36 -24.90 -22.10
C GLU A 751 -2.44 -24.66 -20.90
N GLN A 752 -2.91 -24.03 -19.84
CA GLN A 752 -2.12 -23.79 -18.63
C GLN A 752 -2.20 -24.92 -17.60
N ASP A 753 -3.03 -25.93 -17.85
CA ASP A 753 -3.24 -27.08 -16.94
C ASP A 753 -2.25 -28.21 -17.21
N ARG A 754 -0.99 -27.99 -16.86
CA ARG A 754 0.10 -28.94 -17.08
C ARG A 754 -0.07 -30.27 -16.37
N VAL A 755 -0.72 -30.26 -15.20
CA VAL A 755 -0.95 -31.53 -14.46
C VAL A 755 -2.09 -32.30 -15.09
N GLY A 756 -3.14 -31.61 -15.57
CA GLY A 756 -4.21 -32.23 -16.36
C GLY A 756 -3.68 -32.84 -17.63
N GLN A 757 -2.92 -32.11 -18.43
CA GLN A 757 -2.30 -32.61 -19.68
C GLN A 757 -1.39 -33.82 -19.43
N PHE A 758 -0.54 -33.76 -18.40
CA PHE A 758 0.28 -34.90 -17.99
C PHE A 758 -0.57 -36.11 -17.62
N ILE A 759 -1.68 -35.92 -16.89
CA ILE A 759 -2.57 -37.00 -16.55
C ILE A 759 -3.21 -37.60 -17.81
N ASP A 760 -3.71 -36.75 -18.73
CA ASP A 760 -4.38 -37.19 -19.94
C ASP A 760 -3.45 -37.90 -20.93
N GLU A 761 -2.15 -37.51 -20.97
CA GLU A 761 -1.18 -38.04 -21.91
C GLU A 761 -0.38 -39.27 -21.37
N GLU A 762 -0.08 -39.25 -20.07
CA GLU A 762 0.90 -40.18 -19.47
C GLU A 762 0.29 -41.08 -18.38
N CYS A 763 -1.00 -40.91 -18.03
CA CYS A 763 -1.56 -41.65 -16.90
C CYS A 763 -2.96 -42.24 -17.21
N GLU A 764 -3.30 -43.25 -16.47
CA GLU A 764 -4.65 -43.82 -16.34
C GLU A 764 -5.24 -43.54 -14.96
N LEU A 765 -6.53 -43.24 -14.91
CA LEU A 765 -7.28 -43.02 -13.69
C LEU A 765 -8.22 -44.17 -13.38
N GLY A 766 -8.19 -44.68 -12.15
CA GLY A 766 -9.06 -45.76 -11.69
C GLY A 766 -8.87 -46.01 -10.19
N ALA A 767 -9.95 -46.31 -9.49
CA ALA A 767 -9.92 -46.53 -8.03
C ALA A 767 -9.01 -47.68 -7.60
N GLU A 768 -8.77 -48.63 -8.51
CA GLU A 768 -7.90 -49.79 -8.37
C GLU A 768 -6.43 -49.50 -8.54
N TYR A 769 -6.09 -48.33 -9.13
CA TYR A 769 -4.71 -47.97 -9.44
C TYR A 769 -4.00 -47.34 -8.26
N GLU A 770 -2.70 -47.61 -8.13
CA GLU A 770 -1.81 -47.03 -7.15
C GLU A 770 -0.41 -46.88 -7.75
N GLU A 771 0.14 -45.67 -7.71
CA GLU A 771 1.47 -45.38 -8.26
C GLU A 771 2.35 -44.67 -7.21
N GLU A 772 3.64 -44.98 -7.23
CA GLU A 772 4.59 -44.31 -6.34
C GLU A 772 4.82 -42.84 -6.78
N LEU A 773 4.80 -41.92 -5.84
CA LEU A 773 5.08 -40.54 -6.14
C LEU A 773 6.52 -40.33 -6.65
N SER A 774 7.47 -41.06 -6.04
CA SER A 774 8.88 -41.04 -6.42
C SER A 774 9.57 -42.24 -5.79
N THR A 775 10.13 -43.10 -6.62
CA THR A 775 10.91 -44.25 -6.13
C THR A 775 12.34 -43.84 -5.73
N PRO A 776 13.03 -44.63 -4.93
CA PRO A 776 14.44 -44.41 -4.64
C PRO A 776 15.36 -44.48 -5.88
N MET A 777 14.93 -45.17 -6.94
CA MET A 777 15.63 -45.29 -8.22
C MET A 777 15.34 -44.13 -9.20
N GLY A 778 14.51 -43.13 -8.78
CA GLY A 778 14.22 -41.94 -9.59
C GLY A 778 13.02 -42.11 -10.53
N ASN A 779 12.24 -43.18 -10.42
CA ASN A 779 11.02 -43.43 -11.17
C ASN A 779 9.78 -43.00 -10.35
N GLY A 780 8.59 -43.02 -10.97
CA GLY A 780 7.30 -42.70 -10.36
C GLY A 780 6.68 -41.41 -10.91
N LEU A 781 5.50 -41.04 -10.40
CA LEU A 781 4.66 -39.94 -10.93
C LEU A 781 5.41 -38.60 -11.04
N TYR A 782 6.16 -38.20 -10.03
CA TYR A 782 6.81 -36.90 -10.06
C TYR A 782 8.05 -36.83 -10.97
N PRO A 783 8.93 -37.83 -11.00
CA PRO A 783 9.98 -37.93 -12.03
C PRO A 783 9.43 -37.99 -13.45
N ALA A 784 8.38 -38.77 -13.72
CA ALA A 784 7.73 -38.85 -15.02
C ALA A 784 7.16 -37.47 -15.43
N TYR A 785 6.44 -36.82 -14.52
CA TYR A 785 5.97 -35.42 -14.72
C TYR A 785 7.13 -34.47 -15.03
N THR A 786 8.24 -34.57 -14.32
CA THR A 786 9.41 -33.72 -14.55
C THR A 786 10.03 -33.98 -15.94
N GLN A 787 10.07 -35.22 -16.39
CA GLN A 787 10.55 -35.57 -17.70
C GLN A 787 9.61 -35.10 -18.81
N TRP A 788 8.31 -35.31 -18.63
CA TRP A 788 7.27 -34.80 -19.51
C TRP A 788 7.34 -33.27 -19.65
N CYS A 789 7.48 -32.55 -18.54
CA CYS A 789 7.65 -31.07 -18.57
C CYS A 789 8.87 -30.63 -19.37
N LYS A 790 9.99 -31.37 -19.28
CA LYS A 790 11.20 -31.07 -20.07
C LYS A 790 11.00 -31.34 -21.54
N ALA A 791 10.34 -32.45 -21.90
CA ALA A 791 10.05 -32.81 -23.28
C ALA A 791 9.07 -31.80 -23.93
N SER A 792 8.05 -31.35 -23.18
CA SER A 792 7.06 -30.37 -23.61
C SER A 792 7.53 -28.92 -23.51
N GLY A 793 8.77 -28.66 -23.02
CA GLY A 793 9.30 -27.29 -22.88
C GLY A 793 8.61 -26.42 -21.84
N VAL A 794 7.92 -27.03 -20.87
CA VAL A 794 7.14 -26.29 -19.86
C VAL A 794 7.81 -26.32 -18.48
N TYR A 795 7.51 -25.29 -17.66
CA TYR A 795 8.07 -25.19 -16.31
C TYR A 795 7.53 -26.28 -15.39
N THR A 796 8.40 -26.97 -14.66
CA THR A 796 8.07 -28.03 -13.70
C THR A 796 7.56 -27.44 -12.36
N LEU A 797 6.39 -27.86 -11.89
CA LEU A 797 5.88 -27.51 -10.56
C LEU A 797 6.70 -28.20 -9.47
N SER A 798 6.80 -27.58 -8.29
CA SER A 798 7.37 -28.24 -7.12
C SER A 798 6.54 -29.46 -6.72
N LYS A 799 7.18 -30.47 -6.13
CA LYS A 799 6.56 -31.74 -5.69
C LYS A 799 5.29 -31.50 -4.83
N THR A 800 5.34 -30.50 -3.96
CA THR A 800 4.20 -30.15 -3.08
C THR A 800 3.01 -29.61 -3.89
N ARG A 801 3.27 -28.74 -4.89
CA ARG A 801 2.21 -28.21 -5.75
C ARG A 801 1.64 -29.28 -6.67
N PHE A 802 2.50 -30.08 -7.29
CA PHE A 802 2.08 -31.21 -8.09
C PHE A 802 1.14 -32.15 -7.34
N LEU A 803 1.47 -32.52 -6.09
CA LEU A 803 0.60 -33.31 -5.22
C LEU A 803 -0.73 -32.63 -4.89
N GLY A 804 -0.72 -31.33 -4.69
CA GLY A 804 -1.95 -30.57 -4.44
C GLY A 804 -2.85 -30.55 -5.67
N ASP A 805 -2.26 -30.47 -6.87
CA ASP A 805 -3.01 -30.45 -8.13
C ASP A 805 -3.53 -31.85 -8.49
N LEU A 806 -2.75 -32.90 -8.27
CA LEU A 806 -3.22 -34.30 -8.38
C LEU A 806 -4.44 -34.55 -7.49
N GLY A 807 -4.38 -34.13 -6.22
CA GLY A 807 -5.46 -34.32 -5.27
C GLY A 807 -6.79 -33.67 -5.65
N ARG A 808 -6.77 -32.68 -6.55
CA ARG A 808 -7.97 -32.03 -7.10
C ARG A 808 -8.55 -32.72 -8.34
N ARG A 809 -7.74 -33.52 -9.04
CA ARG A 809 -8.05 -34.12 -10.35
C ARG A 809 -8.27 -35.62 -10.32
N VAL A 810 -7.56 -36.30 -9.45
CA VAL A 810 -7.63 -37.78 -9.37
C VAL A 810 -8.82 -38.20 -8.52
N PRO A 811 -9.84 -38.86 -9.09
CA PRO A 811 -10.98 -39.37 -8.33
C PRO A 811 -10.51 -40.39 -7.30
N GLY A 812 -10.98 -40.27 -6.07
CA GLY A 812 -10.56 -41.19 -5.01
C GLY A 812 -9.10 -41.01 -4.51
N PHE A 813 -8.47 -39.87 -4.81
CA PHE A 813 -7.11 -39.53 -4.39
C PHE A 813 -6.88 -39.80 -2.89
N ARG A 814 -5.94 -40.69 -2.59
CA ARG A 814 -5.44 -40.96 -1.24
C ARG A 814 -3.92 -41.08 -1.25
N LYS A 815 -3.31 -40.54 -0.23
CA LYS A 815 -1.86 -40.72 0.02
C LYS A 815 -1.69 -41.94 0.91
N ARG A 816 -0.83 -42.85 0.52
CA ARG A 816 -0.44 -44.00 1.33
C ARG A 816 1.06 -43.98 1.56
N ASP A 817 1.44 -44.03 2.83
CA ASP A 817 2.85 -44.20 3.24
C ASP A 817 3.12 -45.66 3.54
N ALA A 818 4.05 -46.27 2.82
CA ALA A 818 4.47 -47.66 3.05
C ALA A 818 5.98 -47.71 3.32
N LEU A 819 6.37 -48.61 4.20
CA LEU A 819 7.80 -48.94 4.39
C LEU A 819 8.15 -50.05 3.40
N LYS A 820 8.96 -49.72 2.38
CA LYS A 820 9.47 -50.70 1.43
C LYS A 820 10.96 -50.95 1.68
N THR A 821 11.38 -52.20 1.51
CA THR A 821 12.82 -52.54 1.58
C THR A 821 13.42 -52.35 0.19
N VAL A 822 14.32 -51.38 0.06
CA VAL A 822 15.06 -51.08 -1.18
C VAL A 822 16.54 -51.18 -0.84
N ASP A 823 17.28 -51.95 -1.61
CA ASP A 823 18.71 -52.22 -1.37
C ASP A 823 19.04 -52.67 0.06
N GLY A 824 18.20 -53.53 0.65
CA GLY A 824 18.38 -54.07 2.00
C GLY A 824 18.05 -53.05 3.13
N LYS A 825 17.65 -51.83 2.82
CA LYS A 825 17.26 -50.77 3.77
C LYS A 825 15.77 -50.46 3.71
N ARG A 826 15.11 -50.36 4.88
CA ARG A 826 13.72 -49.90 4.95
C ARG A 826 13.64 -48.39 4.67
N ARG A 827 12.88 -48.02 3.63
CA ARG A 827 12.63 -46.62 3.23
C ARG A 827 11.13 -46.39 3.20
N ARG A 828 10.75 -45.17 3.59
CA ARG A 828 9.35 -44.68 3.50
C ARG A 828 9.11 -44.25 2.07
N VAL A 829 8.11 -44.83 1.42
CA VAL A 829 7.69 -44.51 0.06
C VAL A 829 6.23 -44.02 0.12
N LEU A 830 5.98 -42.86 -0.52
CA LEU A 830 4.65 -42.30 -0.66
C LEU A 830 4.10 -42.75 -2.00
N SER A 831 2.96 -43.46 -1.97
CA SER A 831 2.19 -43.80 -3.16
C SER A 831 0.86 -43.02 -3.21
N ILE A 832 0.30 -42.88 -4.40
CA ILE A 832 -0.92 -42.17 -4.70
C ILE A 832 -1.92 -43.17 -5.26
N GLN A 833 -3.07 -43.33 -4.59
CA GLN A 833 -4.18 -44.14 -5.07
C GLN A 833 -5.06 -43.34 -6.03
N GLY A 834 -5.62 -44.00 -7.03
CA GLY A 834 -6.52 -43.46 -8.03
C GLY A 834 -5.86 -43.17 -9.39
N ILE A 835 -4.55 -43.40 -9.53
CA ILE A 835 -3.79 -43.09 -10.73
C ILE A 835 -2.64 -44.06 -10.92
N ARG A 836 -2.30 -44.38 -12.18
CA ARG A 836 -1.06 -45.04 -12.57
C ARG A 836 -0.46 -44.40 -13.82
N LEU A 837 0.85 -44.55 -14.04
CA LEU A 837 1.51 -44.22 -15.29
C LEU A 837 1.09 -45.23 -16.36
N LEU A 838 0.92 -44.72 -17.60
CA LEU A 838 0.81 -45.62 -18.77
C LEU A 838 2.11 -46.37 -18.92
N ASP A 839 2.04 -47.70 -19.14
CA ASP A 839 3.22 -48.45 -19.47
C ASP A 839 3.82 -47.88 -20.77
N ALA A 840 5.06 -47.41 -20.73
CA ALA A 840 5.78 -47.04 -21.93
C ALA A 840 5.79 -48.29 -22.82
N GLY A 841 4.94 -48.31 -23.83
CA GLY A 841 4.90 -49.44 -24.77
C GLY A 841 6.29 -49.78 -25.24
N ILE A 842 6.72 -51.03 -24.99
CA ILE A 842 7.97 -51.64 -25.44
C ILE A 842 8.07 -51.56 -26.95
#